data_eaad2332e7b9c9742b74d89fa26b2374
#
_entry.id   eaad2332e7b9c9742b74d89fa26b2374
#
_cell.length_a   1.000
_cell.length_b   1.000
_cell.length_c   1.000
_cell.angle_alpha   90.00
_cell.angle_beta   90.00
_cell.angle_gamma   90.00
#
_symmetry.space_group_name_H-M   'P 1'
#
loop_
_entity.id
_entity.type
_entity.pdbx_description
1 polymer ?
#
loop_
_entity_poly.entity_id
_entity_poly.type
_entity_poly.pdbx_seq_one_letter_code
_entity_poly.pdbx_strand_id
1 'polypeptide(L)'
;MKIFVPGRICLFGEHSDWAGGYRRINAQIEQGFTLITGTNQGIYAEVSTHPDSLVITSTTPDGERRGPYEISMKAERLLEEAQQGGFWSYIAGVAYQALTHHHVRGLVIDNYKTDLPIKKGLSSSAAICVLAARAFNRLYDLKLTVRGEMELAYQGEITTPSRCGRMDQGCAFGNHPVLMVFDGDRLETQEFRPKEDMYFVLVDLQAQKDTMRILSRLNRCFPVAENEVEHGVQELLGPVNKRIVHQAIEAIKVSDAERIGGLMTEAQAFFDRYATPACPEELTSPVLHKVLNYEPLKPHIWGGKGVGSQGDGTAQFIVRSAADQQAVMEILERDLNMNSYRLTLRAGSRVRKAVIPAAGFGTRLFPASKAVKKELFPVIDRDGIAKPAILYIVEEALAAGIEEVYIIIQPSDLQDFQDFFNHQVSVENYNKLPRHFQDYSKRILEIGQKVHFIFQELQEGFGHAVYCTREAIGDEPFLLYLGDHLYRSDTEKSCTQQLVEAFNQSGVSILGLRRTPESQIHNFGTTTGAWIEPERLLNVTEFAEKPTIDFARMNLRVPEMPEDEYLTVFGQYIIKPQIFNYLEEHTRHNVRERGEFQLTSALDRLRQEDGFQGLMIDGKRFDIGIPEYYLETLRTFRES
;
A
#
# COMPACT_ATOMS: atom_id res chain seq x y z
N MET A 1 -13.78 -0.35 -14.47
CA MET A 1 -12.87 -0.50 -13.30
C MET A 1 -12.43 0.89 -12.85
N LYS A 2 -12.39 1.15 -11.53
CA LYS A 2 -11.92 2.43 -11.00
C LYS A 2 -10.41 2.42 -10.77
N ILE A 3 -9.75 3.52 -11.11
CA ILE A 3 -8.32 3.74 -10.91
C ILE A 3 -8.11 5.10 -10.25
N PHE A 4 -7.23 5.14 -9.26
CA PHE A 4 -6.67 6.35 -8.67
C PHE A 4 -5.15 6.40 -8.90
N VAL A 5 -4.65 7.56 -9.31
CA VAL A 5 -3.21 7.83 -9.41
C VAL A 5 -2.92 9.18 -8.72
N PRO A 6 -2.06 9.21 -7.70
CA PRO A 6 -1.68 10.45 -7.03
C PRO A 6 -0.79 11.32 -7.93
N GLY A 7 -0.60 12.57 -7.54
CA GLY A 7 0.54 13.35 -8.00
C GLY A 7 1.84 12.85 -7.36
N ARG A 8 2.97 13.46 -7.71
CA ARG A 8 4.28 13.16 -7.11
C ARG A 8 4.90 14.43 -6.53
N ILE A 9 5.50 14.31 -5.37
CA ILE A 9 6.36 15.33 -4.79
C ILE A 9 7.76 14.76 -4.53
N CYS A 10 8.80 15.58 -4.74
CA CYS A 10 10.15 15.29 -4.31
C CYS A 10 10.34 15.80 -2.88
N LEU A 11 10.58 14.90 -1.94
CA LEU A 11 10.89 15.26 -0.56
C LEU A 11 12.33 15.79 -0.46
N PHE A 12 13.27 15.09 -1.13
CA PHE A 12 14.68 15.43 -1.19
C PHE A 12 15.33 14.95 -2.49
N GLY A 13 16.39 15.61 -2.94
CA GLY A 13 17.20 15.17 -4.06
C GLY A 13 16.72 15.71 -5.42
N GLU A 14 16.10 16.88 -5.45
CA GLU A 14 15.68 17.52 -6.69
C GLU A 14 16.84 17.61 -7.68
N HIS A 15 16.55 17.44 -8.96
CA HIS A 15 17.47 17.45 -10.10
C HIS A 15 18.49 16.30 -10.14
N SER A 16 18.62 15.47 -9.10
CA SER A 16 19.57 14.35 -9.10
C SER A 16 19.18 13.24 -10.09
N ASP A 17 17.93 13.16 -10.52
CA ASP A 17 17.44 12.18 -11.49
C ASP A 17 18.12 12.32 -12.86
N TRP A 18 18.13 13.50 -13.43
CA TRP A 18 18.79 13.73 -14.70
C TRP A 18 20.33 13.90 -14.54
N ALA A 19 20.80 14.44 -13.40
CA ALA A 19 22.24 14.58 -13.13
C ALA A 19 22.93 13.22 -13.06
N GLY A 20 22.36 12.23 -12.35
CA GLY A 20 22.84 10.85 -12.29
C GLY A 20 22.84 10.16 -13.66
N GLY A 21 21.96 10.57 -14.59
CA GLY A 21 21.94 10.10 -15.96
C GLY A 21 23.23 10.37 -16.74
N TYR A 22 23.98 11.41 -16.41
CA TYR A 22 25.26 11.73 -17.03
C TYR A 22 26.37 10.72 -16.72
N ARG A 23 26.22 9.83 -15.75
CA ARG A 23 27.17 8.74 -15.47
C ARG A 23 27.42 7.84 -16.66
N ARG A 24 26.49 7.72 -17.60
CA ARG A 24 26.68 6.96 -18.85
C ARG A 24 27.80 7.50 -19.72
N ILE A 25 28.19 8.79 -19.57
CA ILE A 25 29.24 9.44 -20.36
C ILE A 25 30.40 9.97 -19.50
N ASN A 26 30.22 10.12 -18.19
CA ASN A 26 31.27 10.49 -17.25
C ASN A 26 31.10 9.72 -15.92
N ALA A 27 31.90 8.68 -15.71
CA ALA A 27 31.82 7.81 -14.54
C ALA A 27 32.24 8.50 -13.22
N GLN A 28 32.85 9.70 -13.26
CA GLN A 28 33.22 10.45 -12.07
C GLN A 28 32.04 11.20 -11.44
N ILE A 29 30.95 11.39 -12.19
CA ILE A 29 29.70 11.97 -11.65
C ILE A 29 29.13 11.00 -10.62
N GLU A 30 28.66 11.52 -9.48
CA GLU A 30 27.97 10.73 -8.44
C GLU A 30 26.62 10.20 -8.99
N GLN A 31 26.16 9.07 -8.46
CA GLN A 31 24.80 8.59 -8.70
C GLN A 31 23.78 9.63 -8.26
N GLY A 32 22.65 9.70 -8.97
CA GLY A 32 21.55 10.56 -8.58
C GLY A 32 20.66 9.88 -7.53
N PHE A 33 20.37 10.57 -6.43
CA PHE A 33 19.52 10.09 -5.35
C PHE A 33 18.32 11.01 -5.17
N THR A 34 17.11 10.48 -5.33
CA THR A 34 15.88 11.21 -5.05
C THR A 34 15.00 10.43 -4.10
N LEU A 35 14.38 11.12 -3.16
CA LEU A 35 13.36 10.58 -2.27
C LEU A 35 12.03 11.25 -2.60
N ILE A 36 11.10 10.48 -3.13
CA ILE A 36 9.80 10.97 -3.59
C ILE A 36 8.67 10.34 -2.79
N THR A 37 7.46 10.90 -2.91
CA THR A 37 6.22 10.28 -2.46
C THR A 37 5.06 10.73 -3.34
N GLY A 38 3.99 9.93 -3.41
CA GLY A 38 2.72 10.38 -3.97
C GLY A 38 2.01 11.36 -3.05
N THR A 39 1.21 12.24 -3.65
CA THR A 39 0.37 13.21 -2.92
C THR A 39 -0.96 12.58 -2.49
N ASN A 40 -1.67 13.23 -1.55
CA ASN A 40 -3.04 12.83 -1.22
C ASN A 40 -4.03 13.17 -2.36
N GLN A 41 -3.70 14.18 -3.17
CA GLN A 41 -4.44 14.60 -4.36
C GLN A 41 -4.03 13.75 -5.55
N GLY A 42 -4.96 13.57 -6.52
CA GLY A 42 -4.67 12.76 -7.69
C GLY A 42 -5.75 12.85 -8.78
N ILE A 43 -5.69 11.87 -9.65
CA ILE A 43 -6.59 11.69 -10.79
C ILE A 43 -7.41 10.42 -10.56
N TYR A 44 -8.73 10.52 -10.66
CA TYR A 44 -9.69 9.43 -10.46
C TYR A 44 -10.39 9.14 -11.79
N ALA A 45 -10.34 7.89 -12.24
CA ALA A 45 -10.99 7.51 -13.50
C ALA A 45 -11.72 6.18 -13.41
N GLU A 46 -12.79 6.04 -14.19
CA GLU A 46 -13.35 4.76 -14.59
C GLU A 46 -12.82 4.38 -15.96
N VAL A 47 -12.37 3.12 -16.09
CA VAL A 47 -11.77 2.63 -17.33
C VAL A 47 -12.40 1.32 -17.77
N SER A 48 -12.52 1.14 -19.10
CA SER A 48 -12.98 -0.09 -19.72
C SER A 48 -12.31 -0.29 -21.08
N THR A 49 -12.40 -1.50 -21.63
CA THR A 49 -11.89 -1.80 -22.98
C THR A 49 -12.78 -1.20 -24.05
N HIS A 50 -12.19 -0.84 -25.21
CA HIS A 50 -12.88 -0.47 -26.43
C HIS A 50 -12.34 -1.32 -27.59
N PRO A 51 -13.15 -1.67 -28.60
CA PRO A 51 -12.70 -2.54 -29.69
C PRO A 51 -11.52 -2.00 -30.49
N ASP A 52 -11.53 -0.72 -30.84
CA ASP A 52 -10.62 -0.12 -31.84
C ASP A 52 -10.32 1.36 -31.64
N SER A 53 -10.83 1.99 -30.61
CA SER A 53 -10.65 3.44 -30.34
C SER A 53 -10.19 3.71 -28.91
N LEU A 54 -9.49 4.82 -28.73
CA LEU A 54 -9.21 5.44 -27.45
C LEU A 54 -10.23 6.56 -27.24
N VAL A 55 -11.12 6.40 -26.27
CA VAL A 55 -12.16 7.38 -25.94
C VAL A 55 -11.85 7.99 -24.59
N ILE A 56 -11.68 9.31 -24.53
CA ILE A 56 -11.22 10.00 -23.32
C ILE A 56 -12.21 11.10 -22.95
N THR A 57 -12.64 11.08 -21.69
CA THR A 57 -13.32 12.21 -21.05
C THR A 57 -12.49 12.62 -19.84
N SER A 58 -12.28 13.91 -19.62
CA SER A 58 -11.45 14.42 -18.53
C SER A 58 -12.13 15.55 -17.78
N THR A 59 -12.02 15.51 -16.45
CA THR A 59 -12.45 16.58 -15.55
C THR A 59 -11.22 17.30 -15.01
N THR A 60 -11.13 18.60 -15.26
CA THR A 60 -10.03 19.45 -14.77
C THR A 60 -10.23 19.81 -13.30
N PRO A 61 -9.21 20.33 -12.58
CA PRO A 61 -9.31 20.64 -11.15
C PRO A 61 -10.36 21.70 -10.81
N ASP A 62 -10.71 22.57 -11.75
CA ASP A 62 -11.79 23.58 -11.63
C ASP A 62 -13.18 23.00 -11.94
N GLY A 63 -13.26 21.69 -12.23
CA GLY A 63 -14.51 20.99 -12.49
C GLY A 63 -15.00 21.05 -13.94
N GLU A 64 -14.26 21.71 -14.86
CA GLU A 64 -14.62 21.70 -16.27
C GLU A 64 -14.46 20.27 -16.85
N ARG A 65 -15.51 19.81 -17.54
CA ARG A 65 -15.50 18.49 -18.18
C ARG A 65 -15.25 18.61 -19.66
N ARG A 66 -14.22 17.93 -20.17
CA ARG A 66 -13.79 17.94 -21.57
C ARG A 66 -13.93 16.57 -22.21
N GLY A 67 -14.34 16.56 -23.46
CA GLY A 67 -14.59 15.33 -24.22
C GLY A 67 -16.09 14.96 -24.27
N PRO A 68 -16.47 13.73 -24.69
CA PRO A 68 -15.55 12.66 -25.07
C PRO A 68 -14.73 12.99 -26.32
N TYR A 69 -13.45 12.67 -26.28
CA TYR A 69 -12.54 12.76 -27.41
C TYR A 69 -12.19 11.34 -27.87
N GLU A 70 -12.40 11.07 -29.15
CA GLU A 70 -12.18 9.74 -29.72
C GLU A 70 -11.06 9.78 -30.76
N ILE A 71 -10.11 8.85 -30.63
CA ILE A 71 -9.03 8.64 -31.57
C ILE A 71 -8.88 7.15 -31.90
N SER A 72 -8.71 6.81 -33.17
CA SER A 72 -8.50 5.43 -33.60
C SER A 72 -7.19 4.86 -33.05
N MET A 73 -7.21 3.61 -32.58
CA MET A 73 -6.04 2.85 -32.12
C MET A 73 -5.14 2.39 -33.28
N LYS A 74 -4.76 3.34 -34.15
CA LYS A 74 -3.75 3.15 -35.22
C LYS A 74 -2.47 3.89 -34.81
N ALA A 75 -1.32 3.23 -34.97
CA ALA A 75 -0.03 3.75 -34.50
C ALA A 75 0.26 5.16 -35.05
N GLU A 76 0.00 5.39 -36.36
CA GLU A 76 0.25 6.66 -37.01
C GLU A 76 -0.62 7.79 -36.42
N ARG A 77 -1.91 7.51 -36.13
CA ARG A 77 -2.84 8.49 -35.54
C ARG A 77 -2.49 8.85 -34.11
N LEU A 78 -2.13 7.83 -33.30
CA LEU A 78 -1.72 8.02 -31.91
C LEU A 78 -0.41 8.80 -31.81
N LEU A 79 0.55 8.50 -32.69
CA LEU A 79 1.83 9.20 -32.74
C LEU A 79 1.65 10.67 -33.18
N GLU A 80 0.82 10.92 -34.19
CA GLU A 80 0.49 12.28 -34.65
C GLU A 80 -0.12 13.11 -33.51
N GLU A 81 -1.13 12.58 -32.81
CA GLU A 81 -1.76 13.24 -31.67
C GLU A 81 -0.76 13.50 -30.53
N ALA A 82 0.07 12.51 -30.22
CA ALA A 82 1.11 12.66 -29.19
C ALA A 82 2.09 13.79 -29.51
N GLN A 83 2.55 13.88 -30.76
CA GLN A 83 3.54 14.86 -31.19
C GLN A 83 2.98 16.28 -31.32
N GLN A 84 1.67 16.45 -31.50
CA GLN A 84 1.04 17.78 -31.52
C GLN A 84 1.12 18.52 -30.18
N GLY A 85 1.28 17.79 -29.03
CA GLY A 85 1.43 18.41 -27.71
C GLY A 85 0.15 19.03 -27.16
N GLY A 86 -1.01 18.61 -27.64
CA GLY A 86 -2.33 19.06 -27.16
C GLY A 86 -2.75 18.43 -25.83
N PHE A 87 -3.97 18.73 -25.39
CA PHE A 87 -4.51 18.25 -24.11
C PHE A 87 -4.53 16.71 -24.00
N TRP A 88 -4.73 16.01 -25.11
CA TRP A 88 -4.86 14.55 -25.18
C TRP A 88 -3.54 13.83 -25.47
N SER A 89 -2.48 14.58 -25.78
CA SER A 89 -1.19 14.06 -26.24
C SER A 89 -0.56 13.02 -25.30
N TYR A 90 -0.64 13.23 -23.99
CA TYR A 90 -0.04 12.34 -23.00
C TYR A 90 -0.64 10.93 -23.04
N ILE A 91 -1.98 10.83 -23.05
CA ILE A 91 -2.67 9.54 -23.11
C ILE A 91 -2.45 8.88 -24.48
N ALA A 92 -2.46 9.67 -25.56
CA ALA A 92 -2.16 9.17 -26.91
C ALA A 92 -0.73 8.62 -27.01
N GLY A 93 0.26 9.27 -26.37
CA GLY A 93 1.64 8.79 -26.32
C GLY A 93 1.76 7.45 -25.59
N VAL A 94 1.09 7.29 -24.44
CA VAL A 94 1.06 6.01 -23.72
C VAL A 94 0.34 4.93 -24.53
N ALA A 95 -0.78 5.26 -25.19
CA ALA A 95 -1.52 4.32 -26.04
C ALA A 95 -0.68 3.89 -27.24
N TYR A 96 0.10 4.81 -27.85
CA TYR A 96 1.06 4.49 -28.93
C TYR A 96 2.10 3.48 -28.47
N GLN A 97 2.72 3.68 -27.30
CA GLN A 97 3.71 2.77 -26.74
C GLN A 97 3.09 1.42 -26.38
N ALA A 98 1.92 1.43 -25.75
CA ALA A 98 1.20 0.20 -25.42
C ALA A 98 0.85 -0.62 -26.68
N LEU A 99 0.34 0.04 -27.73
CA LEU A 99 0.01 -0.62 -29.01
C LEU A 99 1.24 -1.17 -29.72
N THR A 100 2.38 -0.46 -29.65
CA THR A 100 3.61 -0.85 -30.34
C THR A 100 4.29 -2.06 -29.69
N HIS A 101 4.23 -2.16 -28.36
CA HIS A 101 4.98 -3.17 -27.61
C HIS A 101 4.12 -4.31 -27.05
N HIS A 102 2.78 -4.16 -27.06
CA HIS A 102 1.87 -5.12 -26.47
C HIS A 102 0.65 -5.39 -27.37
N HIS A 103 0.01 -6.53 -27.17
CA HIS A 103 -1.23 -6.87 -27.89
C HIS A 103 -2.45 -6.24 -27.20
N VAL A 104 -2.66 -4.95 -27.44
CA VAL A 104 -3.78 -4.18 -26.87
C VAL A 104 -4.74 -3.70 -27.96
N ARG A 105 -5.95 -3.34 -27.53
CA ARG A 105 -6.96 -2.65 -28.33
C ARG A 105 -7.26 -1.30 -27.68
N GLY A 106 -8.45 -0.74 -27.94
CA GLY A 106 -8.84 0.55 -27.41
C GLY A 106 -9.20 0.56 -25.92
N LEU A 107 -9.27 1.77 -25.39
CA LEU A 107 -9.71 2.05 -24.02
C LEU A 107 -10.80 3.12 -24.01
N VAL A 108 -11.71 3.04 -23.05
CA VAL A 108 -12.48 4.17 -22.58
C VAL A 108 -11.89 4.62 -21.24
N ILE A 109 -11.54 5.88 -21.13
CA ILE A 109 -11.02 6.51 -19.91
C ILE A 109 -11.95 7.66 -19.56
N ASP A 110 -12.74 7.49 -18.50
CA ASP A 110 -13.56 8.55 -17.93
C ASP A 110 -12.90 9.07 -16.64
N ASN A 111 -12.08 10.11 -16.76
CA ASN A 111 -11.57 10.84 -15.61
C ASN A 111 -12.69 11.71 -15.03
N TYR A 112 -13.39 11.18 -14.03
CA TYR A 112 -14.55 11.83 -13.42
C TYR A 112 -14.20 12.86 -12.34
N LYS A 113 -12.94 12.84 -11.81
CA LYS A 113 -12.48 13.79 -10.79
C LYS A 113 -10.97 13.98 -10.87
N THR A 114 -10.53 15.23 -10.78
CA THR A 114 -9.12 15.62 -10.58
C THR A 114 -9.06 16.65 -9.46
N ASP A 115 -8.37 16.34 -8.37
CA ASP A 115 -8.07 17.28 -7.29
C ASP A 115 -6.55 17.59 -7.19
N LEU A 116 -5.79 17.20 -8.21
CA LEU A 116 -4.37 17.46 -8.35
C LEU A 116 -4.14 18.80 -9.08
N PRO A 117 -3.45 19.78 -8.45
CA PRO A 117 -3.13 21.05 -9.10
C PRO A 117 -2.27 20.88 -10.35
N ILE A 118 -2.64 21.58 -11.44
CA ILE A 118 -1.92 21.52 -12.71
C ILE A 118 -0.79 22.56 -12.72
N LYS A 119 0.41 22.20 -13.26
CA LYS A 119 1.59 23.06 -13.40
C LYS A 119 2.18 23.61 -12.10
N LYS A 120 1.96 22.91 -10.97
CA LYS A 120 2.48 23.30 -9.63
C LYS A 120 3.60 22.38 -9.13
N GLY A 121 4.31 21.69 -10.03
CA GLY A 121 5.43 20.80 -9.66
C GLY A 121 4.99 19.46 -9.01
N LEU A 122 3.71 19.10 -9.13
CA LEU A 122 3.15 17.85 -8.59
C LEU A 122 2.96 16.77 -9.67
N SER A 123 3.62 16.93 -10.83
CA SER A 123 3.70 15.95 -11.93
C SER A 123 2.35 15.44 -12.44
N SER A 124 1.41 16.36 -12.72
CA SER A 124 0.08 16.01 -13.22
C SER A 124 0.11 15.31 -14.60
N SER A 125 1.08 15.65 -15.47
CA SER A 125 1.30 14.96 -16.76
C SER A 125 1.73 13.50 -16.54
N ALA A 126 2.66 13.26 -15.64
CA ALA A 126 3.07 11.91 -15.30
C ALA A 126 1.94 11.10 -14.67
N ALA A 127 1.11 11.71 -13.82
CA ALA A 127 -0.03 11.03 -13.20
C ALA A 127 -1.05 10.54 -14.24
N ILE A 128 -1.36 11.34 -15.27
CA ILE A 128 -2.25 10.90 -16.34
C ILE A 128 -1.62 9.83 -17.24
N CYS A 129 -0.29 9.90 -17.49
CA CYS A 129 0.44 8.85 -18.20
C CYS A 129 0.42 7.53 -17.42
N VAL A 130 0.67 7.56 -16.10
CA VAL A 130 0.61 6.38 -15.24
C VAL A 130 -0.81 5.81 -15.17
N LEU A 131 -1.83 6.66 -15.14
CA LEU A 131 -3.24 6.22 -15.17
C LEU A 131 -3.53 5.42 -16.45
N ALA A 132 -3.11 5.93 -17.60
CA ALA A 132 -3.28 5.25 -18.89
C ALA A 132 -2.47 3.94 -18.96
N ALA A 133 -1.20 3.95 -18.52
CA ALA A 133 -0.35 2.75 -18.47
C ALA A 133 -0.96 1.66 -17.56
N ARG A 134 -1.45 2.04 -16.37
CA ARG A 134 -2.14 1.16 -15.42
C ARG A 134 -3.46 0.62 -15.98
N ALA A 135 -4.22 1.44 -16.73
CA ALA A 135 -5.43 1.01 -17.40
C ALA A 135 -5.14 -0.08 -18.43
N PHE A 136 -4.15 0.13 -19.32
CA PHE A 136 -3.71 -0.90 -20.26
C PHE A 136 -3.21 -2.15 -19.54
N ASN A 137 -2.35 -1.99 -18.52
CA ASN A 137 -1.81 -3.12 -17.76
C ASN A 137 -2.92 -4.00 -17.18
N ARG A 138 -3.89 -3.40 -16.50
CA ARG A 138 -4.94 -4.15 -15.79
C ARG A 138 -6.03 -4.71 -16.71
N LEU A 139 -6.44 -3.95 -17.75
CA LEU A 139 -7.52 -4.38 -18.64
C LEU A 139 -7.07 -5.38 -19.70
N TYR A 140 -5.80 -5.36 -20.09
CA TYR A 140 -5.22 -6.30 -21.06
C TYR A 140 -4.26 -7.30 -20.44
N ASP A 141 -4.16 -7.29 -19.09
CA ASP A 141 -3.35 -8.23 -18.31
C ASP A 141 -1.88 -8.29 -18.80
N LEU A 142 -1.25 -7.12 -18.96
CA LEU A 142 0.10 -7.01 -19.52
C LEU A 142 1.20 -7.53 -18.59
N LYS A 143 0.86 -7.85 -17.33
CA LYS A 143 1.78 -8.35 -16.29
C LYS A 143 2.94 -7.37 -15.97
N LEU A 144 2.70 -6.10 -16.18
CA LEU A 144 3.70 -5.09 -15.80
C LEU A 144 3.75 -4.95 -14.28
N THR A 145 4.96 -4.90 -13.75
CA THR A 145 5.19 -4.46 -12.36
C THR A 145 4.92 -2.95 -12.25
N VAL A 146 4.88 -2.40 -11.04
CA VAL A 146 4.79 -0.94 -10.83
C VAL A 146 5.88 -0.19 -11.59
N ARG A 147 7.11 -0.73 -11.63
CA ARG A 147 8.20 -0.18 -12.44
C ARG A 147 7.93 -0.27 -13.95
N GLY A 148 7.29 -1.34 -14.40
CA GLY A 148 6.86 -1.48 -15.79
C GLY A 148 5.77 -0.47 -16.17
N GLU A 149 4.77 -0.23 -15.29
CA GLU A 149 3.78 0.85 -15.49
C GLU A 149 4.46 2.23 -15.56
N MET A 150 5.41 2.48 -14.66
CA MET A 150 6.20 3.71 -14.64
C MET A 150 6.99 3.91 -15.94
N GLU A 151 7.67 2.86 -16.43
CA GLU A 151 8.45 2.94 -17.68
C GLU A 151 7.54 3.13 -18.89
N LEU A 152 6.42 2.40 -19.00
CA LEU A 152 5.45 2.60 -20.08
C LEU A 152 4.89 4.03 -20.08
N ALA A 153 4.60 4.58 -18.90
CA ALA A 153 4.15 5.96 -18.74
C ALA A 153 5.24 6.96 -19.17
N TYR A 154 6.49 6.73 -18.78
CA TYR A 154 7.64 7.56 -19.18
C TYR A 154 7.84 7.56 -20.69
N GLN A 155 7.88 6.38 -21.32
CA GLN A 155 8.02 6.27 -22.78
C GLN A 155 6.86 6.95 -23.51
N GLY A 156 5.65 6.85 -22.97
CA GLY A 156 4.48 7.58 -23.48
C GLY A 156 4.63 9.09 -23.38
N GLU A 157 5.10 9.60 -22.24
CA GLU A 157 5.28 11.04 -22.03
C GLU A 157 6.37 11.64 -22.92
N ILE A 158 7.52 10.98 -23.08
CA ILE A 158 8.62 11.45 -23.96
C ILE A 158 8.31 11.30 -25.46
N THR A 159 7.25 10.58 -25.82
CA THR A 159 6.72 10.55 -27.21
C THR A 159 6.07 11.89 -27.57
N THR A 160 5.66 12.68 -26.57
CA THR A 160 5.14 14.05 -26.71
C THR A 160 6.29 15.07 -26.74
N PRO A 161 6.02 16.37 -26.99
CA PRO A 161 7.04 17.42 -26.85
C PRO A 161 7.53 17.64 -25.40
N SER A 162 6.98 16.93 -24.40
CA SER A 162 7.41 17.03 -23.00
C SER A 162 8.84 16.51 -22.81
N ARG A 163 9.58 17.19 -21.94
CA ARG A 163 10.95 16.79 -21.53
C ARG A 163 10.97 16.48 -20.04
N CYS A 164 10.25 15.46 -19.65
CA CYS A 164 10.24 15.00 -18.25
C CYS A 164 11.44 14.10 -17.92
N GLY A 165 11.81 14.04 -16.65
CA GLY A 165 12.69 13.00 -16.12
C GLY A 165 11.90 11.77 -15.67
N ARG A 166 12.59 10.64 -15.45
CA ARG A 166 11.96 9.39 -14.97
C ARG A 166 11.42 9.49 -13.52
N MET A 167 11.86 10.48 -12.75
CA MET A 167 11.38 10.71 -11.39
C MET A 167 9.87 11.02 -11.36
N ASP A 168 9.36 11.68 -12.40
CA ASP A 168 7.96 12.16 -12.43
C ASP A 168 6.94 11.02 -12.39
N GLN A 169 7.20 9.93 -13.10
CA GLN A 169 6.34 8.74 -13.12
C GLN A 169 6.41 7.91 -11.84
N GLY A 170 7.24 8.30 -10.88
CA GLY A 170 7.28 7.69 -9.55
C GLY A 170 5.96 7.77 -8.77
N CYS A 171 4.99 8.59 -9.19
CA CYS A 171 3.61 8.56 -8.70
C CYS A 171 2.94 7.17 -8.87
N ALA A 172 3.49 6.30 -9.72
CA ALA A 172 3.04 4.91 -9.88
C ALA A 172 3.15 4.10 -8.58
N PHE A 173 4.08 4.43 -7.68
CA PHE A 173 4.25 3.75 -6.40
C PHE A 173 3.17 4.11 -5.36
N GLY A 174 2.36 5.15 -5.57
CA GLY A 174 1.34 5.56 -4.62
C GLY A 174 1.86 6.54 -3.54
N ASN A 175 1.21 6.55 -2.36
CA ASN A 175 1.38 7.60 -1.34
C ASN A 175 2.40 7.23 -0.24
N HIS A 176 3.45 6.50 -0.56
CA HIS A 176 4.53 6.22 0.38
C HIS A 176 5.89 6.64 -0.16
N PRO A 177 6.86 6.91 0.72
CA PRO A 177 8.19 7.33 0.31
C PRO A 177 8.93 6.26 -0.49
N VAL A 178 9.56 6.68 -1.58
CA VAL A 178 10.37 5.81 -2.47
C VAL A 178 11.71 6.48 -2.72
N LEU A 179 12.79 5.77 -2.42
CA LEU A 179 14.11 6.10 -2.93
C LEU A 179 14.21 5.69 -4.39
N MET A 180 14.68 6.58 -5.23
CA MET A 180 15.07 6.28 -6.60
C MET A 180 16.55 6.62 -6.78
N VAL A 181 17.33 5.63 -7.26
CA VAL A 181 18.76 5.79 -7.54
C VAL A 181 18.99 5.71 -9.02
N PHE A 182 19.55 6.76 -9.59
CA PHE A 182 19.84 6.92 -11.00
C PHE A 182 21.34 6.73 -11.28
N ASP A 183 21.70 5.70 -12.03
CA ASP A 183 23.06 5.37 -12.41
C ASP A 183 23.16 5.19 -13.93
N GLY A 184 23.34 6.30 -14.64
CA GLY A 184 23.25 6.29 -16.10
C GLY A 184 21.85 5.90 -16.56
N ASP A 185 21.75 4.77 -17.26
CA ASP A 185 20.46 4.23 -17.73
C ASP A 185 19.78 3.31 -16.72
N ARG A 186 20.50 2.93 -15.65
CA ARG A 186 19.97 2.07 -14.59
C ARG A 186 19.20 2.87 -13.58
N LEU A 187 18.02 2.36 -13.20
CA LEU A 187 17.19 2.89 -12.14
C LEU A 187 16.94 1.80 -11.09
N GLU A 188 17.23 2.11 -9.84
CA GLU A 188 16.85 1.28 -8.69
C GLU A 188 15.80 2.00 -7.85
N THR A 189 14.89 1.24 -7.25
CA THR A 189 13.82 1.80 -6.41
C THR A 189 13.71 1.01 -5.13
N GLN A 190 13.47 1.72 -4.01
CA GLN A 190 13.22 1.11 -2.70
C GLN A 190 12.12 1.88 -1.98
N GLU A 191 11.09 1.17 -1.53
CA GLU A 191 9.94 1.73 -0.81
C GLU A 191 10.21 1.75 0.70
N PHE A 192 9.67 2.77 1.38
CA PHE A 192 9.76 2.92 2.84
C PHE A 192 8.42 3.29 3.42
N ARG A 193 8.27 3.05 4.73
CA ARG A 193 7.11 3.54 5.48
C ARG A 193 7.57 4.07 6.83
N PRO A 194 7.02 5.20 7.29
CA PRO A 194 7.27 5.68 8.65
C PRO A 194 6.59 4.76 9.67
N LYS A 195 7.06 4.79 10.92
CA LYS A 195 6.41 4.07 12.05
C LYS A 195 5.11 4.75 12.50
N GLU A 196 5.06 6.07 12.36
CA GLU A 196 3.91 6.90 12.71
C GLU A 196 3.59 7.84 11.56
N ASP A 197 2.35 8.31 11.49
CA ASP A 197 1.94 9.29 10.48
C ASP A 197 2.79 10.55 10.58
N MET A 198 3.31 11.02 9.44
CA MET A 198 4.06 12.27 9.35
C MET A 198 3.29 13.27 8.49
N TYR A 199 3.16 14.48 8.98
CA TYR A 199 2.28 15.49 8.41
C TYR A 199 3.07 16.60 7.71
N PHE A 200 2.68 16.89 6.46
CA PHE A 200 3.30 17.94 5.64
C PHE A 200 2.23 18.88 5.08
N VAL A 201 2.62 20.10 4.79
CA VAL A 201 1.82 21.08 4.05
C VAL A 201 2.59 21.48 2.80
N LEU A 202 1.95 21.38 1.65
CA LEU A 202 2.43 21.89 0.38
C LEU A 202 1.76 23.25 0.13
N VAL A 203 2.50 24.25 -0.30
CA VAL A 203 1.96 25.58 -0.56
C VAL A 203 2.32 26.03 -1.97
N ASP A 204 1.32 26.45 -2.72
CA ASP A 204 1.50 27.15 -4.00
C ASP A 204 1.87 28.60 -3.73
N LEU A 205 3.08 28.98 -4.08
CA LEU A 205 3.59 30.34 -3.87
C LEU A 205 2.94 31.39 -4.78
N GLN A 206 2.09 30.97 -5.73
CA GLN A 206 1.35 31.79 -6.67
C GLN A 206 2.23 32.78 -7.48
N ALA A 207 3.52 32.46 -7.59
CA ALA A 207 4.47 33.24 -8.35
C ALA A 207 4.87 32.51 -9.64
N GLN A 208 5.47 33.22 -10.56
CA GLN A 208 5.93 32.67 -11.84
C GLN A 208 7.39 32.25 -11.72
N LYS A 209 7.74 31.17 -12.42
CA LYS A 209 9.11 30.71 -12.62
C LYS A 209 9.27 30.11 -14.02
N ASP A 210 10.45 30.22 -14.57
CA ASP A 210 10.82 29.56 -15.83
C ASP A 210 11.60 28.26 -15.55
N THR A 211 10.86 27.15 -15.42
CA THR A 211 11.43 25.82 -15.20
C THR A 211 12.40 25.41 -16.31
N MET A 212 12.13 25.79 -17.58
CA MET A 212 13.00 25.44 -18.70
C MET A 212 14.33 26.17 -18.61
N ARG A 213 14.31 27.41 -18.19
CA ARG A 213 15.52 28.21 -17.93
C ARG A 213 16.36 27.60 -16.81
N ILE A 214 15.75 27.28 -15.67
CA ILE A 214 16.43 26.64 -14.54
C ILE A 214 17.10 25.34 -15.01
N LEU A 215 16.35 24.44 -15.63
CA LEU A 215 16.88 23.17 -16.13
C LEU A 215 18.01 23.37 -17.14
N SER A 216 17.85 24.28 -18.09
CA SER A 216 18.88 24.58 -19.09
C SER A 216 20.18 25.09 -18.46
N ARG A 217 20.07 25.97 -17.44
CA ARG A 217 21.24 26.52 -16.74
C ARG A 217 21.97 25.46 -15.92
N LEU A 218 21.24 24.68 -15.12
CA LEU A 218 21.84 23.63 -14.30
C LEU A 218 22.44 22.49 -15.15
N ASN A 219 21.80 22.11 -16.26
CA ASN A 219 22.33 21.10 -17.17
C ASN A 219 23.66 21.49 -17.83
N ARG A 220 23.95 22.79 -18.01
CA ARG A 220 25.24 23.24 -18.55
C ARG A 220 26.43 22.91 -17.66
N CYS A 221 26.17 22.66 -16.36
CA CYS A 221 27.18 22.25 -15.40
C CYS A 221 27.60 20.78 -15.55
N PHE A 222 27.04 20.05 -16.52
CA PHE A 222 27.26 18.65 -16.78
C PHE A 222 27.58 18.40 -18.27
N PRO A 223 28.36 17.34 -18.61
CA PRO A 223 28.99 16.33 -17.74
C PRO A 223 30.33 16.77 -17.11
N VAL A 224 30.89 17.88 -17.52
CA VAL A 224 32.19 18.38 -17.04
C VAL A 224 32.01 19.80 -16.52
N ALA A 225 32.44 20.04 -15.30
CA ALA A 225 32.45 21.36 -14.69
C ALA A 225 33.76 22.10 -15.03
N GLU A 226 33.65 23.35 -15.49
CA GLU A 226 34.80 24.17 -15.93
C GLU A 226 35.14 25.32 -14.93
N ASN A 227 34.26 25.58 -13.97
CA ASN A 227 34.42 26.68 -13.01
C ASN A 227 33.81 26.33 -11.65
N GLU A 228 34.04 27.16 -10.63
CA GLU A 228 33.58 26.93 -9.25
C GLU A 228 32.05 26.83 -9.14
N VAL A 229 31.28 27.58 -9.92
CA VAL A 229 29.81 27.51 -9.90
C VAL A 229 29.35 26.15 -10.40
N GLU A 230 29.90 25.67 -11.49
CA GLU A 230 29.55 24.37 -12.09
C GLU A 230 29.97 23.21 -11.16
N HIS A 231 31.16 23.29 -10.55
CA HIS A 231 31.58 22.33 -9.52
C HIS A 231 30.62 22.33 -8.33
N GLY A 232 30.16 23.52 -7.89
CA GLY A 232 29.18 23.64 -6.82
C GLY A 232 27.86 22.95 -7.16
N VAL A 233 27.37 23.10 -8.40
CA VAL A 233 26.14 22.39 -8.85
C VAL A 233 26.35 20.87 -8.86
N GLN A 234 27.49 20.37 -9.34
CA GLN A 234 27.79 18.95 -9.32
C GLN A 234 27.91 18.40 -7.90
N GLU A 235 28.54 19.15 -6.98
CA GLU A 235 28.63 18.80 -5.56
C GLU A 235 27.23 18.71 -4.91
N LEU A 236 26.36 19.68 -5.20
CA LEU A 236 24.98 19.70 -4.70
C LEU A 236 24.18 18.49 -5.17
N LEU A 237 24.14 18.28 -6.50
CA LEU A 237 23.27 17.27 -7.11
C LEU A 237 23.80 15.83 -6.98
N GLY A 238 25.05 15.67 -6.54
CA GLY A 238 25.69 14.40 -6.26
C GLY A 238 25.89 14.17 -4.75
N PRO A 239 27.12 14.40 -4.23
CA PRO A 239 27.48 14.05 -2.84
C PRO A 239 26.57 14.64 -1.76
N VAL A 240 26.17 15.92 -1.88
CA VAL A 240 25.31 16.58 -0.90
C VAL A 240 23.92 15.94 -0.89
N ASN A 241 23.27 15.82 -2.05
CA ASN A 241 21.95 15.19 -2.13
C ASN A 241 21.98 13.73 -1.68
N LYS A 242 22.99 12.95 -2.06
CA LYS A 242 23.18 11.57 -1.57
C LYS A 242 23.16 11.52 -0.04
N ARG A 243 23.97 12.33 0.62
CA ARG A 243 24.06 12.38 2.08
C ARG A 243 22.71 12.75 2.71
N ILE A 244 22.07 13.82 2.24
CA ILE A 244 20.79 14.30 2.78
C ILE A 244 19.69 13.25 2.59
N VAL A 245 19.59 12.63 1.40
CA VAL A 245 18.58 11.60 1.11
C VAL A 245 18.74 10.40 2.05
N HIS A 246 19.97 9.91 2.26
CA HIS A 246 20.17 8.78 3.18
C HIS A 246 19.78 9.12 4.63
N GLN A 247 20.15 10.33 5.11
CA GLN A 247 19.75 10.77 6.45
C GLN A 247 18.23 10.95 6.57
N ALA A 248 17.58 11.43 5.52
CA ALA A 248 16.12 11.57 5.48
C ALA A 248 15.40 10.20 5.52
N ILE A 249 15.94 9.20 4.82
CA ILE A 249 15.41 7.82 4.87
C ILE A 249 15.46 7.27 6.28
N GLU A 250 16.59 7.39 6.96
CA GLU A 250 16.72 6.91 8.35
C GLU A 250 15.77 7.66 9.30
N ALA A 251 15.60 8.96 9.13
CA ALA A 251 14.66 9.75 9.92
C ALA A 251 13.19 9.34 9.62
N ILE A 252 12.81 9.09 8.36
CA ILE A 252 11.48 8.62 8.01
C ILE A 252 11.19 7.25 8.62
N LYS A 253 12.12 6.31 8.55
CA LYS A 253 11.94 4.96 9.13
C LYS A 253 11.58 4.98 10.61
N VAL A 254 12.07 5.98 11.36
CA VAL A 254 11.79 6.13 12.80
C VAL A 254 10.77 7.22 13.11
N SER A 255 10.21 7.87 12.08
CA SER A 255 9.25 8.99 12.17
C SER A 255 9.79 10.23 12.90
N ASP A 256 11.08 10.51 12.77
CA ASP A 256 11.73 11.69 13.33
C ASP A 256 11.42 12.94 12.48
N ALA A 257 10.27 13.55 12.74
CA ALA A 257 9.79 14.73 12.02
C ALA A 257 10.68 15.95 12.22
N GLU A 258 11.26 16.14 13.43
CA GLU A 258 12.17 17.24 13.73
C GLU A 258 13.45 17.14 12.91
N ARG A 259 14.04 15.93 12.82
CA ARG A 259 15.21 15.68 11.99
C ARG A 259 14.93 15.94 10.51
N ILE A 260 13.77 15.54 10.00
CA ILE A 260 13.34 15.82 8.61
C ILE A 260 13.24 17.34 8.39
N GLY A 261 12.65 18.09 9.31
CA GLY A 261 12.58 19.55 9.22
C GLY A 261 13.94 20.22 9.18
N GLY A 262 14.87 19.77 10.02
CA GLY A 262 16.26 20.21 9.99
C GLY A 262 16.94 19.92 8.65
N LEU A 263 16.76 18.72 8.09
CA LEU A 263 17.28 18.34 6.78
C LEU A 263 16.66 19.14 5.62
N MET A 264 15.39 19.51 5.71
CA MET A 264 14.75 20.40 4.71
C MET A 264 15.42 21.78 4.71
N THR A 265 15.64 22.36 5.88
CA THR A 265 16.30 23.66 6.03
C THR A 265 17.75 23.59 5.53
N GLU A 266 18.46 22.51 5.86
CA GLU A 266 19.82 22.26 5.38
C GLU A 266 19.89 22.11 3.85
N ALA A 267 18.96 21.34 3.27
CA ALA A 267 18.86 21.13 1.82
C ALA A 267 18.61 22.45 1.08
N GLN A 268 17.73 23.33 1.61
CA GLN A 268 17.48 24.63 1.02
C GLN A 268 18.73 25.52 1.08
N ALA A 269 19.42 25.56 2.22
CA ALA A 269 20.64 26.34 2.36
C ALA A 269 21.75 25.89 1.39
N PHE A 270 21.92 24.60 1.16
CA PHE A 270 22.84 24.10 0.14
C PHE A 270 22.39 24.44 -1.27
N PHE A 271 21.10 24.36 -1.56
CA PHE A 271 20.55 24.73 -2.87
C PHE A 271 20.81 26.21 -3.17
N ASP A 272 20.53 27.09 -2.21
CA ASP A 272 20.77 28.51 -2.32
C ASP A 272 22.26 28.82 -2.56
N ARG A 273 23.13 28.12 -1.86
CA ARG A 273 24.58 28.30 -1.95
C ARG A 273 25.16 27.87 -3.30
N TYR A 274 24.74 26.71 -3.80
CA TYR A 274 25.41 26.05 -4.92
C TYR A 274 24.66 26.15 -6.25
N ALA A 275 23.32 26.14 -6.24
CA ALA A 275 22.53 26.20 -7.47
C ALA A 275 22.14 27.63 -7.88
N THR A 276 21.85 28.50 -6.91
CA THR A 276 21.45 29.90 -7.21
C THR A 276 22.48 30.65 -8.06
N PRO A 277 23.81 30.53 -7.85
CA PRO A 277 24.78 31.20 -8.70
C PRO A 277 24.73 30.78 -10.18
N ALA A 278 24.24 29.59 -10.50
CA ALA A 278 24.10 29.12 -11.89
C ALA A 278 22.88 29.72 -12.61
N CYS A 279 21.84 30.14 -11.87
CA CYS A 279 20.63 30.75 -12.43
C CYS A 279 20.01 31.77 -11.43
N PRO A 280 20.70 32.86 -11.12
CA PRO A 280 20.26 33.80 -10.07
C PRO A 280 18.93 34.48 -10.37
N GLU A 281 18.60 34.68 -11.64
CA GLU A 281 17.36 35.30 -12.10
C GLU A 281 16.09 34.51 -11.71
N GLU A 282 16.20 33.19 -11.52
CA GLU A 282 15.08 32.31 -11.17
C GLU A 282 15.20 31.71 -9.76
N LEU A 283 16.43 31.58 -9.25
CA LEU A 283 16.70 30.81 -8.02
C LEU A 283 17.00 31.67 -6.79
N THR A 284 17.00 32.99 -6.89
CA THR A 284 16.97 33.87 -5.68
C THR A 284 15.68 33.76 -4.89
N SER A 285 14.59 33.39 -5.55
CA SER A 285 13.31 32.94 -4.98
C SER A 285 12.81 33.78 -3.81
N PRO A 286 12.53 35.09 -3.99
CA PRO A 286 12.15 35.97 -2.88
C PRO A 286 10.83 35.59 -2.21
N VAL A 287 9.86 35.06 -2.96
CA VAL A 287 8.57 34.63 -2.42
C VAL A 287 8.74 33.35 -1.58
N LEU A 288 9.52 32.40 -2.06
CA LEU A 288 9.86 31.18 -1.31
C LEU A 288 10.50 31.53 0.04
N HIS A 289 11.54 32.37 0.03
CA HIS A 289 12.24 32.76 1.25
C HIS A 289 11.37 33.56 2.22
N LYS A 290 10.46 34.40 1.70
CA LYS A 290 9.47 35.10 2.52
C LYS A 290 8.57 34.12 3.28
N VAL A 291 8.10 33.06 2.61
CA VAL A 291 7.21 32.07 3.21
C VAL A 291 7.98 31.15 4.17
N LEU A 292 9.19 30.68 3.80
CA LEU A 292 10.03 29.85 4.67
C LEU A 292 10.40 30.57 5.98
N ASN A 293 10.53 31.90 5.96
CA ASN A 293 10.89 32.72 7.11
C ASN A 293 9.68 33.40 7.77
N TYR A 294 8.45 33.03 7.41
CA TYR A 294 7.24 33.65 7.96
C TYR A 294 7.05 33.26 9.42
N GLU A 295 7.22 34.24 10.34
CA GLU A 295 7.24 34.01 11.79
C GLU A 295 6.01 33.26 12.34
N PRO A 296 4.76 33.56 11.91
CA PRO A 296 3.60 32.83 12.41
C PRO A 296 3.59 31.31 12.13
N LEU A 297 4.36 30.81 11.18
CA LEU A 297 4.47 29.37 10.91
C LEU A 297 5.43 28.65 11.88
N LYS A 298 6.41 29.34 12.44
CA LYS A 298 7.48 28.76 13.27
C LYS A 298 7.00 27.87 14.44
N PRO A 299 5.95 28.22 15.19
CA PRO A 299 5.45 27.37 16.27
C PRO A 299 4.91 26.01 15.81
N HIS A 300 4.48 25.91 14.56
CA HIS A 300 3.74 24.79 14.00
C HIS A 300 4.57 23.85 13.12
N ILE A 301 5.75 24.30 12.67
CA ILE A 301 6.61 23.57 11.73
C ILE A 301 7.90 23.10 12.40
N TRP A 302 8.52 22.06 11.84
CA TRP A 302 9.89 21.66 12.12
C TRP A 302 10.88 22.24 11.11
N GLY A 303 10.44 22.51 9.87
CA GLY A 303 11.23 23.07 8.79
C GLY A 303 10.51 23.02 7.46
N GLY A 304 11.14 23.58 6.43
CA GLY A 304 10.58 23.63 5.09
C GLY A 304 11.62 23.92 4.02
N LYS A 305 11.26 23.71 2.76
CA LYS A 305 12.08 23.95 1.57
C LYS A 305 11.25 24.13 0.31
N GLY A 306 11.86 24.63 -0.75
CA GLY A 306 11.28 24.61 -2.09
C GLY A 306 11.16 23.20 -2.66
N VAL A 307 10.36 23.03 -3.72
CA VAL A 307 10.01 21.75 -4.33
C VAL A 307 10.19 21.76 -5.85
N GLY A 308 10.54 20.60 -6.42
CA GLY A 308 10.65 20.37 -7.85
C GLY A 308 11.82 21.14 -8.46
N SER A 309 11.59 21.96 -9.48
CA SER A 309 12.66 22.78 -10.07
C SER A 309 13.13 23.91 -9.14
N GLN A 310 12.60 23.99 -7.92
CA GLN A 310 12.83 25.11 -7.00
C GLN A 310 12.28 26.45 -7.55
N GLY A 311 12.86 27.59 -7.19
CA GLY A 311 12.29 28.89 -7.55
C GLY A 311 11.00 29.19 -6.79
N ASP A 312 10.29 30.24 -7.18
CA ASP A 312 9.07 30.72 -6.55
C ASP A 312 7.80 29.90 -6.94
N GLY A 313 7.92 28.56 -7.07
CA GLY A 313 6.80 27.72 -7.49
C GLY A 313 5.97 27.15 -6.34
N THR A 314 6.56 26.21 -5.61
CA THR A 314 5.91 25.47 -4.52
C THR A 314 6.90 25.28 -3.37
N ALA A 315 6.43 25.41 -2.14
CA ALA A 315 7.20 25.03 -0.95
C ALA A 315 6.52 23.85 -0.22
N GLN A 316 7.29 23.16 0.59
CA GLN A 316 6.81 22.13 1.51
C GLN A 316 7.31 22.38 2.92
N PHE A 317 6.44 22.08 3.88
CA PHE A 317 6.73 22.16 5.31
C PHE A 317 6.42 20.82 5.95
N ILE A 318 7.28 20.34 6.86
CA ILE A 318 6.91 19.30 7.80
C ILE A 318 6.41 19.95 9.08
N VAL A 319 5.26 19.53 9.56
CA VAL A 319 4.55 20.11 10.70
C VAL A 319 4.58 19.17 11.91
N ARG A 320 4.29 19.70 13.10
CA ARG A 320 4.45 18.96 14.36
C ARG A 320 3.35 17.94 14.59
N SER A 321 2.13 18.21 14.11
CA SER A 321 0.96 17.34 14.31
C SER A 321 -0.10 17.54 13.23
N ALA A 322 -1.16 16.71 13.24
CA ALA A 322 -2.33 16.91 12.40
C ALA A 322 -3.06 18.23 12.69
N ALA A 323 -3.07 18.69 13.95
CA ALA A 323 -3.64 19.98 14.32
C ALA A 323 -2.80 21.14 13.78
N ASP A 324 -1.46 21.04 13.86
CA ASP A 324 -0.55 22.04 13.28
C ASP A 324 -0.64 22.06 11.75
N GLN A 325 -0.93 20.93 11.11
CA GLN A 325 -1.17 20.89 9.66
C GLN A 325 -2.33 21.80 9.27
N GLN A 326 -3.43 21.73 10.02
CA GLN A 326 -4.58 22.60 9.80
C GLN A 326 -4.26 24.07 10.09
N ALA A 327 -3.57 24.35 11.21
CA ALA A 327 -3.19 25.70 11.60
C ALA A 327 -2.26 26.37 10.55
N VAL A 328 -1.26 25.64 10.02
CA VAL A 328 -0.37 26.14 8.96
C VAL A 328 -1.16 26.48 7.70
N MET A 329 -2.12 25.63 7.29
CA MET A 329 -2.97 25.88 6.12
C MET A 329 -3.81 27.14 6.30
N GLU A 330 -4.42 27.33 7.47
CA GLU A 330 -5.23 28.52 7.79
C GLU A 330 -4.39 29.81 7.82
N ILE A 331 -3.16 29.75 8.36
CA ILE A 331 -2.24 30.89 8.37
C ILE A 331 -1.85 31.26 6.93
N LEU A 332 -1.49 30.29 6.10
CA LEU A 332 -1.09 30.52 4.70
C LEU A 332 -2.23 31.15 3.88
N GLU A 333 -3.45 30.67 4.07
CA GLU A 333 -4.64 31.22 3.38
C GLU A 333 -4.98 32.63 3.88
N ARG A 334 -5.13 32.80 5.21
CA ARG A 334 -5.55 34.05 5.82
C ARG A 334 -4.54 35.19 5.65
N ASP A 335 -3.25 34.91 5.89
CA ASP A 335 -2.23 35.97 6.01
C ASP A 335 -1.48 36.21 4.70
N LEU A 336 -1.36 35.17 3.86
CA LEU A 336 -0.58 35.23 2.62
C LEU A 336 -1.45 35.02 1.37
N ASN A 337 -2.73 34.70 1.53
CA ASN A 337 -3.68 34.38 0.45
C ASN A 337 -3.14 33.29 -0.49
N MET A 338 -2.48 32.27 0.08
CA MET A 338 -1.86 31.17 -0.68
C MET A 338 -2.69 29.88 -0.55
N ASN A 339 -2.83 29.16 -1.65
CA ASN A 339 -3.44 27.83 -1.65
C ASN A 339 -2.46 26.81 -1.08
N SER A 340 -2.97 25.94 -0.22
CA SER A 340 -2.18 24.90 0.40
C SER A 340 -2.87 23.53 0.32
N TYR A 341 -2.07 22.45 0.39
CA TYR A 341 -2.53 21.09 0.22
C TYR A 341 -1.95 20.20 1.31
N ARG A 342 -2.77 19.32 1.85
CA ARG A 342 -2.32 18.33 2.83
C ARG A 342 -1.53 17.23 2.15
N LEU A 343 -0.44 16.83 2.79
CA LEU A 343 0.28 15.60 2.49
C LEU A 343 0.51 14.86 3.82
N THR A 344 0.12 13.60 3.89
CA THR A 344 0.37 12.75 5.05
C THR A 344 1.07 11.49 4.59
N LEU A 345 2.29 11.27 5.05
CA LEU A 345 2.95 9.98 4.92
C LEU A 345 2.36 9.06 5.98
N ARG A 346 1.59 8.09 5.52
CA ARG A 346 0.94 7.14 6.41
C ARG A 346 1.93 6.14 6.97
N ALA A 347 1.79 5.84 8.24
CA ALA A 347 2.51 4.75 8.88
C ALA A 347 2.35 3.45 8.10
N GLY A 348 3.38 2.61 8.10
CA GLY A 348 3.27 1.23 7.66
C GLY A 348 2.26 0.49 8.54
N SER A 349 1.67 -0.59 8.01
CA SER A 349 0.85 -1.46 8.85
C SER A 349 1.70 -1.91 10.05
N ARG A 350 1.14 -1.78 11.25
CA ARG A 350 1.76 -2.37 12.46
C ARG A 350 1.70 -3.89 12.43
N VAL A 351 0.83 -4.45 11.58
CA VAL A 351 0.60 -5.88 11.42
C VAL A 351 1.25 -6.35 10.12
N ARG A 352 2.41 -6.98 10.22
CA ARG A 352 3.20 -7.45 9.08
C ARG A 352 3.23 -8.97 8.95
N LYS A 353 2.86 -9.68 10.01
CA LYS A 353 2.94 -11.13 10.12
C LYS A 353 1.55 -11.74 10.28
N ALA A 354 1.32 -12.86 9.61
CA ALA A 354 0.10 -13.66 9.78
C ALA A 354 0.42 -15.08 10.23
N VAL A 355 -0.49 -15.66 11.01
CA VAL A 355 -0.43 -17.03 11.52
C VAL A 355 -1.65 -17.79 11.04
N ILE A 356 -1.45 -18.97 10.44
CA ILE A 356 -2.51 -19.85 9.95
C ILE A 356 -2.31 -21.25 10.53
N PRO A 357 -3.06 -21.67 11.55
CA PRO A 357 -3.02 -23.03 12.07
C PRO A 357 -3.61 -24.05 11.09
N ALA A 358 -2.80 -25.02 10.67
CA ALA A 358 -3.13 -26.09 9.72
C ALA A 358 -2.65 -27.48 10.22
N ALA A 359 -2.25 -27.62 11.49
CA ALA A 359 -1.74 -28.88 12.06
C ALA A 359 -2.85 -29.88 12.42
N GLY A 360 -4.13 -29.49 12.38
CA GLY A 360 -5.26 -30.33 12.75
C GLY A 360 -5.48 -31.49 11.77
N PHE A 361 -5.87 -32.67 12.27
CA PHE A 361 -6.11 -33.85 11.44
C PHE A 361 -7.39 -33.74 10.57
N GLY A 362 -8.36 -32.91 10.97
CA GLY A 362 -9.62 -32.78 10.23
C GLY A 362 -10.53 -34.00 10.38
N THR A 363 -10.72 -34.50 11.59
CA THR A 363 -11.49 -35.73 11.91
C THR A 363 -12.89 -35.73 11.34
N ARG A 364 -13.55 -34.57 11.27
CA ARG A 364 -14.91 -34.42 10.75
C ARG A 364 -15.01 -34.61 9.22
N LEU A 365 -13.90 -34.49 8.52
CA LEU A 365 -13.80 -34.68 7.06
C LEU A 365 -13.18 -36.04 6.67
N PHE A 366 -12.96 -36.94 7.67
CA PHE A 366 -12.50 -38.30 7.37
C PHE A 366 -13.57 -39.05 6.54
N PRO A 367 -13.20 -39.84 5.48
CA PRO A 367 -11.84 -40.28 5.15
C PRO A 367 -11.04 -39.34 4.23
N ALA A 368 -11.60 -38.25 3.69
CA ALA A 368 -10.90 -37.33 2.78
C ALA A 368 -9.64 -36.73 3.39
N SER A 369 -9.71 -36.34 4.69
CA SER A 369 -8.57 -35.78 5.43
C SER A 369 -7.40 -36.76 5.64
N LYS A 370 -7.58 -38.06 5.38
CA LYS A 370 -6.50 -39.04 5.35
C LYS A 370 -5.66 -38.93 4.06
N ALA A 371 -6.27 -38.52 2.97
CA ALA A 371 -5.63 -38.44 1.66
C ALA A 371 -4.99 -37.07 1.42
N VAL A 372 -5.66 -36.00 1.85
CA VAL A 372 -5.22 -34.61 1.63
C VAL A 372 -5.64 -33.77 2.85
N LYS A 373 -4.77 -32.88 3.29
CA LYS A 373 -5.10 -31.91 4.34
C LYS A 373 -6.29 -31.04 3.94
N LYS A 374 -7.20 -30.75 4.87
CA LYS A 374 -8.41 -29.95 4.58
C LYS A 374 -8.10 -28.56 4.04
N GLU A 375 -6.99 -27.98 4.47
CA GLU A 375 -6.50 -26.67 4.03
C GLU A 375 -6.05 -26.68 2.55
N LEU A 376 -5.78 -27.87 1.99
CA LEU A 376 -5.47 -28.07 0.58
C LEU A 376 -6.74 -28.46 -0.25
N PHE A 377 -7.92 -28.52 0.34
CA PHE A 377 -9.15 -28.79 -0.39
C PHE A 377 -9.45 -27.65 -1.37
N PRO A 378 -9.88 -27.97 -2.61
CA PRO A 378 -10.11 -26.97 -3.63
C PRO A 378 -11.39 -26.17 -3.37
N VAL A 379 -11.32 -24.87 -3.58
CA VAL A 379 -12.47 -23.96 -3.66
C VAL A 379 -12.43 -23.22 -4.99
N ILE A 380 -13.60 -22.84 -5.51
CA ILE A 380 -13.68 -22.06 -6.75
C ILE A 380 -13.81 -20.60 -6.40
N ASP A 381 -12.82 -19.80 -6.80
CA ASP A 381 -12.82 -18.35 -6.59
C ASP A 381 -13.67 -17.60 -7.63
N ARG A 382 -13.88 -16.30 -7.45
CA ARG A 382 -14.64 -15.42 -8.39
C ARG A 382 -14.08 -15.44 -9.80
N ASP A 383 -12.77 -15.56 -9.96
CA ASP A 383 -12.09 -15.70 -11.25
C ASP A 383 -12.35 -17.04 -11.95
N GLY A 384 -13.07 -17.96 -11.29
CA GLY A 384 -13.36 -19.30 -11.78
C GLY A 384 -12.21 -20.29 -11.63
N ILE A 385 -11.11 -19.89 -10.96
CA ILE A 385 -9.96 -20.75 -10.71
C ILE A 385 -10.21 -21.63 -9.48
N ALA A 386 -9.94 -22.92 -9.61
CA ALA A 386 -9.91 -23.84 -8.48
C ALA A 386 -8.59 -23.66 -7.71
N LYS A 387 -8.67 -23.16 -6.48
CA LYS A 387 -7.52 -22.90 -5.60
C LYS A 387 -7.61 -23.76 -4.36
N PRO A 388 -6.48 -24.26 -3.81
CA PRO A 388 -6.48 -24.76 -2.43
C PRO A 388 -6.93 -23.67 -1.47
N ALA A 389 -7.73 -24.00 -0.47
CA ALA A 389 -8.26 -23.04 0.49
C ALA A 389 -7.15 -22.23 1.18
N ILE A 390 -6.03 -22.86 1.51
CA ILE A 390 -4.87 -22.19 2.13
C ILE A 390 -4.29 -21.09 1.24
N LEU A 391 -4.26 -21.28 -0.10
CA LEU A 391 -3.76 -20.25 -1.02
C LEU A 391 -4.63 -19.01 -0.98
N TYR A 392 -5.96 -19.20 -0.94
CA TYR A 392 -6.90 -18.08 -0.84
C TYR A 392 -6.67 -17.27 0.44
N ILE A 393 -6.49 -17.94 1.60
CA ILE A 393 -6.21 -17.26 2.88
C ILE A 393 -4.88 -16.50 2.83
N VAL A 394 -3.85 -17.09 2.24
CA VAL A 394 -2.53 -16.44 2.07
C VAL A 394 -2.63 -15.23 1.12
N GLU A 395 -3.32 -15.37 -0.01
CA GLU A 395 -3.53 -14.24 -0.95
C GLU A 395 -4.28 -13.08 -0.29
N GLU A 396 -5.30 -13.36 0.54
CA GLU A 396 -6.03 -12.33 1.28
C GLU A 396 -5.13 -11.62 2.31
N ALA A 397 -4.31 -12.37 3.04
CA ALA A 397 -3.35 -11.80 3.99
C ALA A 397 -2.36 -10.85 3.28
N LEU A 398 -1.74 -11.31 2.20
CA LEU A 398 -0.78 -10.52 1.43
C LEU A 398 -1.43 -9.27 0.81
N ALA A 399 -2.66 -9.37 0.32
CA ALA A 399 -3.42 -8.25 -0.21
C ALA A 399 -3.77 -7.19 0.86
N ALA A 400 -3.83 -7.59 2.14
CA ALA A 400 -4.03 -6.69 3.27
C ALA A 400 -2.73 -6.04 3.79
N GLY A 401 -1.57 -6.31 3.16
CA GLY A 401 -0.28 -5.72 3.51
C GLY A 401 0.56 -6.58 4.47
N ILE A 402 0.20 -7.84 4.68
CA ILE A 402 1.05 -8.80 5.41
C ILE A 402 2.27 -9.12 4.55
N GLU A 403 3.43 -9.19 5.18
CA GLU A 403 4.72 -9.41 4.54
C GLU A 403 5.18 -10.87 4.67
N GLU A 404 4.87 -11.51 5.81
CA GLU A 404 5.27 -12.89 6.14
C GLU A 404 4.06 -13.68 6.67
N VAL A 405 3.89 -14.89 6.18
CA VAL A 405 2.81 -15.79 6.59
C VAL A 405 3.39 -17.07 7.19
N TYR A 406 3.06 -17.35 8.43
CA TYR A 406 3.50 -18.52 9.18
C TYR A 406 2.38 -19.57 9.23
N ILE A 407 2.55 -20.68 8.51
CA ILE A 407 1.59 -21.79 8.50
C ILE A 407 2.06 -22.82 9.52
N ILE A 408 1.22 -23.12 10.50
CA ILE A 408 1.51 -24.12 11.53
C ILE A 408 1.04 -25.48 11.01
N ILE A 409 1.97 -26.41 10.85
CA ILE A 409 1.74 -27.74 10.30
C ILE A 409 2.30 -28.84 11.21
N GLN A 410 1.94 -30.08 10.95
CA GLN A 410 2.67 -31.23 11.50
C GLN A 410 3.93 -31.49 10.67
N PRO A 411 5.01 -32.04 11.25
CA PRO A 411 6.22 -32.40 10.52
C PRO A 411 5.93 -33.32 9.31
N SER A 412 4.94 -34.23 9.44
CA SER A 412 4.51 -35.13 8.35
C SER A 412 3.92 -34.43 7.14
N ASP A 413 3.40 -33.24 7.29
CA ASP A 413 2.67 -32.52 6.26
C ASP A 413 3.57 -31.57 5.44
N LEU A 414 4.82 -31.40 5.87
CA LEU A 414 5.76 -30.44 5.28
C LEU A 414 5.90 -30.61 3.78
N GLN A 415 6.01 -31.85 3.31
CA GLN A 415 6.23 -32.13 1.88
C GLN A 415 5.07 -31.62 1.02
N ASP A 416 3.82 -31.85 1.43
CA ASP A 416 2.65 -31.45 0.67
C ASP A 416 2.56 -29.92 0.51
N PHE A 417 2.86 -29.17 1.60
CA PHE A 417 2.86 -27.73 1.57
C PHE A 417 4.05 -27.15 0.80
N GLN A 418 5.25 -27.76 0.92
CA GLN A 418 6.43 -27.36 0.14
C GLN A 418 6.25 -27.62 -1.35
N ASP A 419 5.67 -28.78 -1.71
CA ASP A 419 5.39 -29.11 -3.10
C ASP A 419 4.45 -28.10 -3.74
N PHE A 420 3.51 -27.58 -2.96
CA PHE A 420 2.58 -26.57 -3.44
C PHE A 420 3.20 -25.15 -3.52
N PHE A 421 3.87 -24.68 -2.47
CA PHE A 421 4.32 -23.29 -2.39
C PHE A 421 5.73 -23.05 -2.95
N ASN A 422 6.64 -24.03 -2.83
CA ASN A 422 8.06 -23.81 -3.06
C ASN A 422 8.61 -24.59 -4.27
N HIS A 423 7.93 -25.62 -4.74
CA HIS A 423 8.40 -26.42 -5.85
C HIS A 423 7.70 -26.06 -7.16
N GLN A 424 8.49 -25.97 -8.22
CA GLN A 424 7.96 -25.68 -9.54
C GLN A 424 7.31 -26.92 -10.14
N VAL A 425 6.19 -26.73 -10.84
CA VAL A 425 5.58 -27.78 -11.63
C VAL A 425 6.62 -28.33 -12.64
N SER A 426 6.63 -29.66 -12.88
CA SER A 426 7.56 -30.25 -13.85
C SER A 426 7.48 -29.54 -15.20
N VAL A 427 8.61 -29.39 -15.89
CA VAL A 427 8.69 -28.69 -17.19
C VAL A 427 7.68 -29.24 -18.19
N GLU A 428 7.48 -30.58 -18.19
CA GLU A 428 6.50 -31.22 -19.07
C GLU A 428 5.06 -30.77 -18.77
N ASN A 429 4.67 -30.72 -17.50
CA ASN A 429 3.33 -30.28 -17.10
C ASN A 429 3.17 -28.77 -17.24
N TYR A 430 4.20 -28.00 -16.90
CA TYR A 430 4.20 -26.54 -17.08
C TYR A 430 3.93 -26.14 -18.54
N ASN A 431 4.56 -26.83 -19.50
CA ASN A 431 4.37 -26.57 -20.92
C ASN A 431 2.96 -26.97 -21.45
N LYS A 432 2.23 -27.81 -20.73
CA LYS A 432 0.83 -28.15 -21.04
C LYS A 432 -0.17 -27.13 -20.51
N LEU A 433 0.24 -26.27 -19.55
CA LEU A 433 -0.65 -25.26 -18.98
C LEU A 433 -0.92 -24.14 -19.98
N PRO A 434 -2.16 -23.64 -20.06
CA PRO A 434 -2.44 -22.36 -20.69
C PRO A 434 -1.58 -21.23 -20.09
N ARG A 435 -1.28 -20.20 -20.89
CA ARG A 435 -0.34 -19.14 -20.48
C ARG A 435 -0.70 -18.48 -19.14
N HIS A 436 -1.98 -18.19 -18.91
CA HIS A 436 -2.43 -17.59 -17.65
C HIS A 436 -2.18 -18.49 -16.43
N PHE A 437 -2.21 -19.83 -16.57
CA PHE A 437 -1.84 -20.75 -15.49
C PHE A 437 -0.33 -20.91 -15.34
N GLN A 438 0.44 -20.72 -16.41
CA GLN A 438 1.91 -20.65 -16.30
C GLN A 438 2.34 -19.43 -15.46
N ASP A 439 1.70 -18.27 -15.70
CA ASP A 439 1.94 -17.05 -14.94
C ASP A 439 1.45 -17.19 -13.49
N TYR A 440 0.31 -17.84 -13.29
CA TYR A 440 -0.20 -18.14 -11.95
C TYR A 440 0.74 -19.07 -11.17
N SER A 441 1.34 -20.07 -11.83
CA SER A 441 2.35 -20.96 -11.23
C SER A 441 3.58 -20.20 -10.73
N LYS A 442 4.05 -19.19 -11.48
CA LYS A 442 5.15 -18.31 -11.03
C LYS A 442 4.73 -17.49 -9.81
N ARG A 443 3.51 -16.95 -9.84
CA ARG A 443 2.96 -16.19 -8.71
C ARG A 443 2.88 -17.02 -7.43
N ILE A 444 2.52 -18.32 -7.51
CA ILE A 444 2.52 -19.20 -6.34
C ILE A 444 3.93 -19.31 -5.75
N LEU A 445 4.98 -19.44 -6.57
CA LEU A 445 6.37 -19.48 -6.10
C LEU A 445 6.80 -18.15 -5.45
N GLU A 446 6.36 -17.01 -5.99
CA GLU A 446 6.61 -15.69 -5.38
C GLU A 446 5.91 -15.58 -4.02
N ILE A 447 4.68 -16.06 -3.90
CA ILE A 447 3.93 -16.17 -2.64
C ILE A 447 4.69 -17.09 -1.68
N GLY A 448 5.19 -18.23 -2.16
CA GLY A 448 5.94 -19.21 -1.36
C GLY A 448 7.19 -18.64 -0.69
N GLN A 449 7.82 -17.60 -1.27
CA GLN A 449 8.95 -16.92 -0.64
C GLN A 449 8.57 -16.16 0.65
N LYS A 450 7.27 -15.87 0.83
CA LYS A 450 6.72 -15.18 2.01
C LYS A 450 6.05 -16.13 2.99
N VAL A 451 6.00 -17.43 2.67
CA VAL A 451 5.37 -18.48 3.48
C VAL A 451 6.44 -19.24 4.25
N HIS A 452 6.26 -19.35 5.56
CA HIS A 452 7.14 -20.05 6.49
C HIS A 452 6.36 -21.13 7.21
N PHE A 453 6.99 -22.28 7.46
CA PHE A 453 6.36 -23.40 8.14
C PHE A 453 6.85 -23.51 9.58
N ILE A 454 5.92 -23.61 10.52
CA ILE A 454 6.16 -23.81 11.94
C ILE A 454 5.60 -25.18 12.33
N PHE A 455 6.34 -25.94 13.09
CA PHE A 455 5.91 -27.29 13.49
C PHE A 455 5.17 -27.27 14.83
N GLN A 456 3.99 -27.88 14.85
CA GLN A 456 3.33 -28.32 16.04
C GLN A 456 3.52 -29.85 16.19
N GLU A 457 4.54 -30.27 16.89
CA GLU A 457 4.87 -31.70 17.04
C GLU A 457 3.80 -32.46 17.84
N LEU A 458 3.28 -31.81 18.88
CA LEU A 458 2.23 -32.34 19.75
C LEU A 458 0.93 -31.57 19.53
N GLN A 459 -0.15 -32.27 19.21
CA GLN A 459 -1.49 -31.66 19.00
C GLN A 459 -2.16 -31.36 20.33
N GLU A 460 -1.64 -30.39 21.08
CA GLU A 460 -2.11 -30.04 22.41
C GLU A 460 -3.17 -28.93 22.44
N GLY A 461 -3.75 -28.60 21.30
CA GLY A 461 -4.82 -27.63 21.17
C GLY A 461 -4.44 -26.36 20.40
N PHE A 462 -5.43 -25.49 20.18
CA PHE A 462 -5.31 -24.29 19.36
C PHE A 462 -4.39 -23.23 19.98
N GLY A 463 -4.47 -23.04 21.31
CA GLY A 463 -3.55 -22.15 22.03
C GLY A 463 -2.09 -22.60 21.94
N HIS A 464 -1.84 -23.93 22.01
CA HIS A 464 -0.49 -24.47 21.82
C HIS A 464 0.02 -24.25 20.40
N ALA A 465 -0.83 -24.41 19.38
CA ALA A 465 -0.46 -24.11 18.00
C ALA A 465 0.03 -22.66 17.86
N VAL A 466 -0.73 -21.70 18.37
CA VAL A 466 -0.33 -20.27 18.36
C VAL A 466 0.96 -20.06 19.15
N TYR A 467 1.14 -20.71 20.30
CA TYR A 467 2.35 -20.59 21.11
C TYR A 467 3.63 -21.03 20.35
N CYS A 468 3.53 -22.04 19.48
CA CYS A 468 4.65 -22.50 18.67
C CYS A 468 5.22 -21.40 17.75
N THR A 469 4.49 -20.34 17.47
CA THR A 469 4.94 -19.24 16.62
C THR A 469 5.68 -18.11 17.36
N ARG A 470 5.83 -18.20 18.69
CA ARG A 470 6.38 -17.13 19.53
C ARG A 470 7.71 -16.58 19.04
N GLU A 471 8.68 -17.45 18.73
CA GLU A 471 10.00 -17.02 18.26
C GLU A 471 9.96 -16.31 16.90
N ALA A 472 9.11 -16.80 15.99
CA ALA A 472 8.96 -16.26 14.66
C ALA A 472 8.22 -14.91 14.66
N ILE A 473 7.23 -14.75 15.51
CA ILE A 473 6.47 -13.50 15.65
C ILE A 473 7.27 -12.44 16.40
N GLY A 474 7.99 -12.84 17.49
CA GLY A 474 8.73 -11.91 18.32
C GLY A 474 7.80 -10.94 19.05
N ASP A 475 8.19 -9.66 19.05
CA ASP A 475 7.46 -8.58 19.77
C ASP A 475 6.49 -7.78 18.87
N GLU A 476 6.05 -8.36 17.74
CA GLU A 476 5.14 -7.70 16.80
C GLU A 476 3.69 -8.17 16.97
N PRO A 477 2.69 -7.29 16.75
CA PRO A 477 1.31 -7.74 16.59
C PRO A 477 1.18 -8.58 15.32
N PHE A 478 0.32 -9.58 15.37
CA PHE A 478 0.13 -10.50 14.26
C PHE A 478 -1.34 -10.78 13.97
N LEU A 479 -1.62 -11.06 12.72
CA LEU A 479 -2.92 -11.51 12.25
C LEU A 479 -3.02 -13.02 12.47
N LEU A 480 -4.08 -13.49 13.11
CA LEU A 480 -4.37 -14.91 13.28
C LEU A 480 -5.63 -15.26 12.51
N TYR A 481 -5.53 -16.27 11.65
CA TYR A 481 -6.66 -16.87 10.95
C TYR A 481 -7.09 -18.20 11.59
N LEU A 482 -8.30 -18.62 11.28
CA LEU A 482 -8.68 -20.03 11.36
C LEU A 482 -8.37 -20.69 10.01
N GLY A 483 -7.57 -21.76 9.99
CA GLY A 483 -7.05 -22.37 8.75
C GLY A 483 -8.10 -23.07 7.88
N ASP A 484 -9.33 -23.24 8.39
CA ASP A 484 -10.47 -23.84 7.70
C ASP A 484 -11.61 -22.84 7.41
N HIS A 485 -11.31 -21.53 7.46
CA HIS A 485 -12.29 -20.49 7.18
C HIS A 485 -11.83 -19.61 6.01
N LEU A 486 -12.76 -19.34 5.09
CA LEU A 486 -12.60 -18.41 4.00
C LEU A 486 -13.47 -17.17 4.25
N TYR A 487 -13.06 -16.04 3.71
CA TYR A 487 -13.71 -14.77 3.97
C TYR A 487 -14.03 -14.05 2.66
N ARG A 488 -15.18 -13.43 2.60
CA ARG A 488 -15.61 -12.66 1.43
C ARG A 488 -16.22 -11.35 1.90
N SER A 489 -15.64 -10.25 1.49
CA SER A 489 -16.12 -8.92 1.83
C SER A 489 -17.30 -8.51 0.93
N ASP A 490 -18.26 -7.80 1.50
CA ASP A 490 -19.34 -7.13 0.80
C ASP A 490 -18.96 -5.70 0.37
N THR A 491 -17.70 -5.26 0.65
CA THR A 491 -17.15 -3.94 0.31
C THR A 491 -15.91 -4.05 -0.60
N GLU A 492 -15.36 -2.91 -1.03
CA GLU A 492 -14.10 -2.85 -1.80
C GLU A 492 -12.88 -3.31 -0.98
N LYS A 493 -12.94 -3.20 0.37
CA LYS A 493 -11.87 -3.64 1.27
C LYS A 493 -12.11 -5.08 1.67
N SER A 494 -11.07 -5.92 1.65
CA SER A 494 -11.20 -7.29 2.15
C SER A 494 -11.53 -7.31 3.66
N CYS A 495 -12.06 -8.42 4.15
CA CYS A 495 -12.35 -8.58 5.58
C CYS A 495 -11.10 -8.32 6.45
N THR A 496 -9.96 -8.82 5.99
CA THR A 496 -8.66 -8.61 6.64
C THR A 496 -8.24 -7.14 6.62
N GLN A 497 -8.42 -6.43 5.50
CA GLN A 497 -8.10 -4.99 5.42
C GLN A 497 -8.94 -4.17 6.38
N GLN A 498 -10.24 -4.48 6.53
CA GLN A 498 -11.11 -3.81 7.51
C GLN A 498 -10.55 -3.97 8.93
N LEU A 499 -10.13 -5.18 9.30
CA LEU A 499 -9.59 -5.48 10.63
C LEU A 499 -8.22 -4.81 10.86
N VAL A 500 -7.31 -4.85 9.87
CA VAL A 500 -5.98 -4.22 9.93
C VAL A 500 -6.10 -2.71 10.09
N GLU A 501 -7.01 -2.06 9.37
CA GLU A 501 -7.25 -0.63 9.51
C GLU A 501 -7.76 -0.24 10.91
N ALA A 502 -8.72 -0.98 11.45
CA ALA A 502 -9.23 -0.73 12.80
C ALA A 502 -8.14 -0.91 13.87
N PHE A 503 -7.31 -1.95 13.76
CA PHE A 503 -6.16 -2.14 14.64
C PHE A 503 -5.13 -1.02 14.51
N ASN A 504 -4.79 -0.60 13.30
CA ASN A 504 -3.82 0.48 13.08
C ASN A 504 -4.29 1.82 13.69
N GLN A 505 -5.61 2.04 13.77
CA GLN A 505 -6.19 3.22 14.39
C GLN A 505 -6.13 3.16 15.93
N SER A 506 -6.48 2.03 16.52
CA SER A 506 -6.59 1.90 17.99
C SER A 506 -5.30 1.42 18.67
N GLY A 507 -4.51 0.56 18.00
CA GLY A 507 -3.38 -0.15 18.59
C GLY A 507 -3.77 -1.16 19.70
N VAL A 508 -5.07 -1.50 19.82
CA VAL A 508 -5.62 -2.48 20.78
C VAL A 508 -5.90 -3.78 20.05
N SER A 509 -5.62 -4.93 20.68
CA SER A 509 -5.95 -6.25 20.13
C SER A 509 -7.42 -6.30 19.71
N ILE A 510 -7.70 -6.87 18.54
CA ILE A 510 -9.02 -6.79 17.91
C ILE A 510 -9.39 -8.11 17.23
N LEU A 511 -10.68 -8.45 17.21
CA LEU A 511 -11.20 -9.57 16.43
C LEU A 511 -12.37 -9.14 15.56
N GLY A 512 -12.56 -9.87 14.45
CA GLY A 512 -13.75 -9.75 13.64
C GLY A 512 -14.95 -10.37 14.34
N LEU A 513 -16.10 -9.71 14.24
CA LEU A 513 -17.39 -10.12 14.80
C LEU A 513 -18.44 -10.25 13.72
N ARG A 514 -19.43 -11.09 13.99
CA ARG A 514 -20.68 -11.19 13.22
C ARG A 514 -21.87 -11.41 14.13
N ARG A 515 -23.06 -11.02 13.69
CA ARG A 515 -24.32 -11.37 14.33
C ARG A 515 -24.64 -12.85 14.09
N THR A 516 -25.11 -13.54 15.11
CA THR A 516 -25.43 -14.96 15.05
C THR A 516 -26.70 -15.21 15.87
N PRO A 517 -27.69 -15.91 15.29
CA PRO A 517 -28.91 -16.30 16.01
C PRO A 517 -28.60 -17.19 17.22
N GLU A 518 -29.39 -17.06 18.29
CA GLU A 518 -29.27 -17.81 19.53
C GLU A 518 -29.12 -19.33 19.31
N SER A 519 -29.86 -19.88 18.34
CA SER A 519 -29.84 -21.31 18.04
C SER A 519 -28.48 -21.84 17.56
N GLN A 520 -27.57 -20.97 17.14
CA GLN A 520 -26.28 -21.36 16.56
C GLN A 520 -25.06 -21.03 17.43
N ILE A 521 -25.21 -20.28 18.52
CA ILE A 521 -24.07 -19.79 19.34
C ILE A 521 -23.21 -20.90 19.95
N HIS A 522 -23.79 -22.07 20.20
CA HIS A 522 -23.11 -23.24 20.76
C HIS A 522 -21.99 -23.79 19.84
N ASN A 523 -21.90 -23.30 18.60
CA ASN A 523 -20.86 -23.68 17.62
C ASN A 523 -19.66 -22.73 17.63
N PHE A 524 -19.79 -21.54 18.21
CA PHE A 524 -18.81 -20.46 18.04
C PHE A 524 -18.38 -19.84 19.37
N GLY A 525 -17.17 -19.30 19.38
CA GLY A 525 -16.77 -18.36 20.41
C GLY A 525 -17.69 -17.13 20.36
N THR A 526 -18.21 -16.73 21.50
CA THR A 526 -19.19 -15.65 21.65
C THR A 526 -18.61 -14.58 22.57
N THR A 527 -18.93 -13.32 22.33
CA THR A 527 -18.45 -12.20 23.13
C THR A 527 -19.56 -11.21 23.44
N THR A 528 -19.33 -10.40 24.47
CA THR A 528 -20.16 -9.25 24.81
C THR A 528 -19.33 -8.03 25.14
N GLY A 529 -19.95 -6.87 25.23
CA GLY A 529 -19.27 -5.62 25.55
C GLY A 529 -20.15 -4.39 25.40
N ALA A 530 -19.51 -3.24 25.40
CA ALA A 530 -20.14 -1.94 25.15
C ALA A 530 -19.70 -1.36 23.81
N TRP A 531 -20.63 -0.79 23.05
CA TRP A 531 -20.32 -0.14 21.80
C TRP A 531 -19.41 1.08 22.00
N ILE A 532 -18.27 1.12 21.28
CA ILE A 532 -17.45 2.33 21.08
C ILE A 532 -18.06 3.15 19.94
N GLU A 533 -18.36 2.46 18.83
CA GLU A 533 -19.11 2.98 17.71
C GLU A 533 -20.33 2.08 17.50
N PRO A 534 -21.56 2.61 17.58
CA PRO A 534 -22.78 1.80 17.47
C PRO A 534 -22.76 0.86 16.27
N GLU A 535 -23.09 -0.41 16.49
CA GLU A 535 -23.17 -1.46 15.48
C GLU A 535 -21.88 -1.75 14.69
N ARG A 536 -20.75 -1.11 15.02
CA ARG A 536 -19.49 -1.23 14.29
C ARG A 536 -18.32 -1.69 15.15
N LEU A 537 -18.03 -0.99 16.25
CA LEU A 537 -16.86 -1.26 17.08
C LEU A 537 -17.26 -1.45 18.54
N LEU A 538 -16.92 -2.60 19.09
CA LEU A 538 -17.24 -3.01 20.44
C LEU A 538 -16.00 -2.98 21.33
N ASN A 539 -16.11 -2.46 22.55
CA ASN A 539 -15.15 -2.74 23.62
C ASN A 539 -15.56 -4.07 24.27
N VAL A 540 -14.77 -5.12 24.08
CA VAL A 540 -15.07 -6.46 24.56
C VAL A 540 -14.87 -6.56 26.08
N THR A 541 -15.88 -7.05 26.78
CA THR A 541 -15.84 -7.23 28.24
C THR A 541 -15.82 -8.69 28.70
N GLU A 542 -16.19 -9.64 27.84
CA GLU A 542 -16.17 -11.08 28.17
C GLU A 542 -16.05 -11.93 26.89
N PHE A 543 -15.34 -13.05 27.01
CA PHE A 543 -15.28 -14.13 26.02
C PHE A 543 -15.85 -15.41 26.58
N ALA A 544 -16.60 -16.15 25.77
CA ALA A 544 -17.09 -17.48 26.11
C ALA A 544 -16.95 -18.45 24.93
N GLU A 545 -16.26 -19.57 25.16
CA GLU A 545 -16.07 -20.59 24.12
C GLU A 545 -17.30 -21.51 24.07
N LYS A 546 -18.05 -21.46 22.98
CA LYS A 546 -19.24 -22.29 22.69
C LYS A 546 -20.22 -22.35 23.89
N PRO A 547 -20.76 -21.19 24.29
CA PRO A 547 -21.59 -21.10 25.48
C PRO A 547 -22.91 -21.88 25.32
N THR A 548 -23.49 -22.28 26.44
CA THR A 548 -24.89 -22.70 26.45
C THR A 548 -25.82 -21.50 26.28
N ILE A 549 -27.00 -21.73 25.74
CA ILE A 549 -28.02 -20.69 25.55
C ILE A 549 -28.35 -19.97 26.88
N ASP A 550 -28.50 -20.72 27.94
CA ASP A 550 -28.82 -20.16 29.26
C ASP A 550 -27.70 -19.25 29.79
N PHE A 551 -26.43 -19.66 29.61
CA PHE A 551 -25.30 -18.83 29.99
C PHE A 551 -25.26 -17.53 29.13
N ALA A 552 -25.48 -17.66 27.84
CA ALA A 552 -25.45 -16.51 26.92
C ALA A 552 -26.56 -15.50 27.25
N ARG A 553 -27.75 -15.96 27.53
CA ARG A 553 -28.88 -15.09 27.94
C ARG A 553 -28.59 -14.27 29.21
N MET A 554 -27.86 -14.85 30.16
CA MET A 554 -27.51 -14.17 31.39
C MET A 554 -26.30 -13.24 31.30
N ASN A 555 -25.29 -13.58 30.46
CA ASN A 555 -23.99 -12.96 30.55
C ASN A 555 -23.50 -12.31 29.22
N LEU A 556 -24.03 -12.71 28.06
CA LEU A 556 -23.42 -12.35 26.79
C LEU A 556 -24.32 -11.45 25.92
N ARG A 557 -25.33 -10.82 26.47
CA ARG A 557 -26.16 -9.87 25.75
C ARG A 557 -25.43 -8.54 25.54
N VAL A 558 -25.52 -8.02 24.33
CA VAL A 558 -24.98 -6.70 24.00
C VAL A 558 -26.15 -5.70 24.01
N PRO A 559 -26.03 -4.57 24.71
CA PRO A 559 -27.07 -3.52 24.67
C PRO A 559 -27.40 -3.10 23.25
N GLU A 560 -28.68 -2.80 23.00
CA GLU A 560 -29.20 -2.33 21.71
C GLU A 560 -29.25 -3.39 20.60
N MET A 561 -28.89 -4.65 20.86
CA MET A 561 -29.08 -5.76 19.93
C MET A 561 -30.42 -6.50 20.16
N PRO A 562 -30.98 -7.16 19.11
CA PRO A 562 -32.12 -8.06 19.27
C PRO A 562 -31.87 -9.14 20.33
N GLU A 563 -32.94 -9.53 21.08
CA GLU A 563 -32.82 -10.46 22.19
C GLU A 563 -32.39 -11.88 21.79
N ASP A 564 -32.59 -12.27 20.54
CA ASP A 564 -32.28 -13.57 19.97
C ASP A 564 -30.99 -13.60 19.12
N GLU A 565 -30.23 -12.48 19.14
CA GLU A 565 -28.94 -12.36 18.43
C GLU A 565 -27.78 -12.11 19.39
N TYR A 566 -26.63 -12.68 19.04
CA TYR A 566 -25.38 -12.57 19.79
C TYR A 566 -24.22 -12.26 18.88
N LEU A 567 -23.14 -11.67 19.41
CA LEU A 567 -21.90 -11.44 18.68
C LEU A 567 -20.98 -12.65 18.81
N THR A 568 -20.71 -13.28 17.67
CA THR A 568 -19.78 -14.40 17.61
C THR A 568 -18.53 -14.04 16.81
N VAL A 569 -17.45 -14.74 17.11
CA VAL A 569 -16.16 -14.58 16.44
C VAL A 569 -16.27 -14.86 14.94
N PHE A 570 -15.76 -13.95 14.12
CA PHE A 570 -15.73 -14.09 12.67
C PHE A 570 -14.64 -15.05 12.20
N GLY A 571 -13.53 -15.17 12.96
CA GLY A 571 -12.43 -16.09 12.68
C GLY A 571 -11.13 -15.42 12.27
N GLN A 572 -11.06 -14.10 12.34
CA GLN A 572 -9.86 -13.29 12.14
C GLN A 572 -9.59 -12.47 13.38
N TYR A 573 -8.32 -12.42 13.80
CA TYR A 573 -7.88 -11.70 15.00
C TYR A 573 -6.59 -10.94 14.68
N ILE A 574 -6.40 -9.76 15.24
CA ILE A 574 -5.10 -9.14 15.37
C ILE A 574 -4.75 -9.06 16.84
N ILE A 575 -3.69 -9.75 17.21
CA ILE A 575 -3.32 -10.00 18.60
C ILE A 575 -1.94 -9.40 18.87
N LYS A 576 -1.80 -8.72 20.00
CA LYS A 576 -0.52 -8.20 20.48
C LYS A 576 0.34 -9.33 21.06
N PRO A 577 1.68 -9.22 21.01
CA PRO A 577 2.60 -10.31 21.38
C PRO A 577 2.53 -10.71 22.86
N GLN A 578 1.93 -9.90 23.74
CA GLN A 578 1.71 -10.24 25.14
C GLN A 578 0.93 -11.55 25.34
N ILE A 579 0.14 -11.97 24.35
CA ILE A 579 -0.58 -13.25 24.37
C ILE A 579 0.35 -14.44 24.64
N PHE A 580 1.59 -14.39 24.12
CA PHE A 580 2.56 -15.46 24.30
C PHE A 580 2.96 -15.67 25.77
N ASN A 581 2.94 -14.63 26.60
CA ASN A 581 3.25 -14.75 28.02
C ASN A 581 2.17 -15.57 28.73
N TYR A 582 0.90 -15.36 28.38
CA TYR A 582 -0.22 -16.09 28.98
C TYR A 582 -0.26 -17.55 28.48
N LEU A 583 0.01 -17.78 27.20
CA LEU A 583 0.13 -19.12 26.63
C LEU A 583 1.31 -19.90 27.24
N GLU A 584 2.45 -19.23 27.52
CA GLU A 584 3.58 -19.83 28.22
C GLU A 584 3.20 -20.24 29.65
N GLU A 585 2.51 -19.38 30.39
CA GLU A 585 2.03 -19.69 31.72
C GLU A 585 1.06 -20.89 31.69
N HIS A 586 0.11 -20.93 30.75
CA HIS A 586 -0.80 -22.06 30.58
C HIS A 586 -0.04 -23.37 30.33
N THR A 587 0.96 -23.33 29.47
CA THR A 587 1.81 -24.50 29.16
C THR A 587 2.61 -24.93 30.40
N ARG A 588 3.26 -23.99 31.08
CA ARG A 588 4.10 -24.26 32.25
C ARG A 588 3.31 -24.84 33.44
N HIS A 589 2.07 -24.34 33.66
CA HIS A 589 1.21 -24.77 34.74
C HIS A 589 0.21 -25.85 34.32
N ASN A 590 0.30 -26.34 33.07
CA ASN A 590 -0.61 -27.34 32.49
C ASN A 590 -2.10 -26.99 32.61
N VAL A 591 -2.43 -25.71 32.39
CA VAL A 591 -3.81 -25.20 32.43
C VAL A 591 -4.53 -25.61 31.17
N ARG A 592 -5.38 -26.64 31.24
CA ARG A 592 -6.11 -27.20 30.09
C ARG A 592 -7.61 -27.01 30.27
N GLU A 593 -8.28 -26.67 29.19
CA GLU A 593 -9.74 -26.67 29.10
C GLU A 593 -10.17 -27.76 28.10
N ARG A 594 -11.07 -28.65 28.54
CA ARG A 594 -11.50 -29.83 27.74
C ARG A 594 -10.33 -30.71 27.24
N GLY A 595 -9.24 -30.75 28.03
CA GLY A 595 -8.04 -31.55 27.71
C GLY A 595 -7.00 -30.88 26.82
N GLU A 596 -7.23 -29.67 26.34
CA GLU A 596 -6.36 -28.92 25.41
C GLU A 596 -5.97 -27.56 25.98
N PHE A 597 -4.85 -27.02 25.52
CA PHE A 597 -4.49 -25.61 25.74
C PHE A 597 -5.31 -24.74 24.78
N GLN A 598 -6.35 -24.09 25.33
CA GLN A 598 -7.23 -23.21 24.56
C GLN A 598 -6.67 -21.80 24.43
N LEU A 599 -7.00 -21.14 23.32
CA LEU A 599 -6.63 -19.74 23.10
C LEU A 599 -7.54 -18.78 23.88
N THR A 600 -8.81 -19.13 24.07
CA THR A 600 -9.87 -18.25 24.60
C THR A 600 -9.54 -17.71 25.98
N SER A 601 -9.03 -18.55 26.89
CA SER A 601 -8.62 -18.12 28.26
C SER A 601 -7.42 -17.15 28.21
N ALA A 602 -6.48 -17.35 27.30
CA ALA A 602 -5.37 -16.42 27.12
C ALA A 602 -5.84 -15.09 26.50
N LEU A 603 -6.80 -15.12 25.58
CA LEU A 603 -7.42 -13.91 25.02
C LEU A 603 -8.19 -13.13 26.10
N ASP A 604 -8.90 -13.82 26.99
CA ASP A 604 -9.62 -13.14 28.07
C ASP A 604 -8.66 -12.47 29.05
N ARG A 605 -7.54 -13.09 29.35
CA ARG A 605 -6.50 -12.46 30.16
C ARG A 605 -5.85 -11.26 29.49
N LEU A 606 -5.55 -11.36 28.19
CA LEU A 606 -5.06 -10.23 27.42
C LEU A 606 -6.07 -9.07 27.43
N ARG A 607 -7.36 -9.36 27.28
CA ARG A 607 -8.44 -8.39 27.40
C ARG A 607 -8.46 -7.66 28.75
N GLN A 608 -8.29 -8.40 29.84
CA GLN A 608 -8.32 -7.83 31.21
C GLN A 608 -7.15 -6.88 31.46
N GLU A 609 -5.97 -7.17 30.91
CA GLU A 609 -4.75 -6.40 31.17
C GLU A 609 -4.48 -5.29 30.14
N ASP A 610 -4.86 -5.47 28.86
CA ASP A 610 -4.49 -4.58 27.74
C ASP A 610 -5.70 -4.09 26.91
N GLY A 611 -6.90 -4.55 27.27
CA GLY A 611 -8.12 -4.29 26.51
C GLY A 611 -8.24 -5.19 25.28
N PHE A 612 -9.46 -5.28 24.73
CA PHE A 612 -9.75 -5.99 23.49
C PHE A 612 -10.95 -5.37 22.78
N GLN A 613 -10.87 -5.25 21.45
CA GLN A 613 -11.96 -4.70 20.65
C GLN A 613 -12.56 -5.77 19.74
N GLY A 614 -13.79 -5.53 19.31
CA GLY A 614 -14.49 -6.35 18.33
C GLY A 614 -14.99 -5.48 17.18
N LEU A 615 -14.64 -5.81 15.95
CA LEU A 615 -15.10 -5.11 14.75
C LEU A 615 -16.18 -5.93 14.05
N MET A 616 -17.34 -5.34 13.84
CA MET A 616 -18.34 -5.91 12.93
C MET A 616 -17.77 -5.90 11.52
N ILE A 617 -17.58 -7.08 10.94
CA ILE A 617 -17.02 -7.22 9.58
C ILE A 617 -18.14 -7.15 8.55
N ASP A 618 -17.99 -6.26 7.58
CA ASP A 618 -18.86 -6.20 6.41
C ASP A 618 -18.45 -7.30 5.41
N GLY A 619 -19.01 -8.51 5.62
CA GLY A 619 -18.66 -9.65 4.80
C GLY A 619 -19.19 -10.97 5.35
N LYS A 620 -18.88 -12.04 4.63
CA LYS A 620 -19.31 -13.41 4.91
C LYS A 620 -18.12 -14.30 5.24
N ARG A 621 -18.33 -15.22 6.17
CA ARG A 621 -17.42 -16.29 6.52
C ARG A 621 -17.94 -17.62 5.99
N PHE A 622 -17.07 -18.41 5.41
CA PHE A 622 -17.32 -19.74 4.87
C PHE A 622 -16.45 -20.76 5.59
N ASP A 623 -17.04 -21.82 6.09
CA ASP A 623 -16.37 -22.88 6.83
C ASP A 623 -16.20 -24.12 5.92
N ILE A 624 -14.98 -24.65 5.87
CA ILE A 624 -14.68 -25.89 5.14
C ILE A 624 -14.33 -27.06 6.08
N GLY A 625 -14.53 -26.89 7.39
CA GLY A 625 -14.13 -27.86 8.41
C GLY A 625 -15.10 -29.02 8.62
N ILE A 626 -16.31 -28.99 8.03
CA ILE A 626 -17.29 -30.08 8.05
C ILE A 626 -17.94 -30.26 6.67
N PRO A 627 -18.41 -31.47 6.32
CA PRO A 627 -18.90 -31.79 4.98
C PRO A 627 -20.04 -30.89 4.50
N GLU A 628 -21.02 -30.60 5.36
CA GLU A 628 -22.20 -29.80 5.02
C GLU A 628 -21.81 -28.36 4.68
N TYR A 629 -20.95 -27.73 5.49
CA TYR A 629 -20.49 -26.36 5.25
C TYR A 629 -19.51 -26.30 4.08
N TYR A 630 -18.69 -27.32 3.88
CA TYR A 630 -17.84 -27.39 2.68
C TYR A 630 -18.67 -27.45 1.40
N LEU A 631 -19.74 -28.25 1.37
CA LEU A 631 -20.65 -28.30 0.23
C LEU A 631 -21.35 -26.95 -0.01
N GLU A 632 -21.78 -26.28 1.05
CA GLU A 632 -22.37 -24.95 0.96
C GLU A 632 -21.34 -23.93 0.43
N THR A 633 -20.12 -23.97 0.95
CA THR A 633 -19.00 -23.14 0.47
C THR A 633 -18.77 -23.33 -1.03
N LEU A 634 -18.69 -24.54 -1.52
CA LEU A 634 -18.52 -24.81 -2.96
C LEU A 634 -19.65 -24.24 -3.82
N ARG A 635 -20.88 -24.19 -3.29
CA ARG A 635 -22.04 -23.65 -4.02
C ARG A 635 -22.09 -22.13 -4.03
N THR A 636 -21.72 -21.47 -2.94
CA THR A 636 -22.04 -20.05 -2.71
C THR A 636 -20.82 -19.13 -2.72
N PHE A 637 -19.61 -19.67 -2.48
CA PHE A 637 -18.38 -18.86 -2.37
C PHE A 637 -18.03 -18.09 -3.64
N ARG A 638 -18.29 -18.66 -4.82
CA ARG A 638 -18.04 -18.01 -6.10
C ARG A 638 -18.99 -16.83 -6.35
N GLU A 639 -20.24 -16.96 -5.91
CA GLU A 639 -21.33 -16.02 -6.23
C GLU A 639 -21.47 -14.89 -5.20
N SER A 640 -20.83 -15.04 -4.05
CA SER A 640 -20.91 -14.07 -2.92
C SER A 640 -19.95 -12.87 -3.04
#